data_085c909b4dadc89f993e665bd5cead09
#
_entry.id   085c909b4dadc89f993e665bd5cead09
#
_cell.length_a   1.000
_cell.length_b   1.000
_cell.length_c   1.000
_cell.angle_alpha   90.00
_cell.angle_beta   90.00
_cell.angle_gamma   90.00
#
_symmetry.space_group_name_H-M   'P 1'
#
loop_
_entity.id
_entity.type
_entity.pdbx_description
1 polymer ?
#
loop_
_entity_poly.entity_id
_entity_poly.type
_entity_poly.pdbx_seq_one_letter_code
_entity_poly.pdbx_strand_id
1 'polypeptide(L)'
;MGRFFGRVTTGGGWRAVLYTFKKAREAGGLWTFWKAMRSKNACKTCALGMGGQAGGMVNEAGHFPEVCKKSFQAMVADMQGGVKPTFFETYSVPQLRAFTPHQMEHAGRLVQPVILEKGSQHYRPIEWSEAMERIAAKLRATRPEESFFYFSGRSSNEAGFLLQLFARLYGTNHVNNCSYYCHQASGVGLASVIGTGAGTVKLDDMEHADCVFLIGGNPASNHPRMMRTLMMVRRAGGKVIVVNPIVETGMVNFSVPSDAWALLFGAEIASTYVQPYVGGDLALVYGIMKRLRELHAATPRNAAGEPIVDEKFLARHCTGWPELAARLDALSWDDIVRKAGVSRREIDDMAAQYAASRRAVFAWTMGVTHHLHGAATVQAIAALALMRRMVGRPGAGLQPIRGHSNIQGMGTVGVTPTLKQAIFDRLESHYDVKLPTSKGYDTLECLDAADAGTMRFAFCLGGNLWGASPDAAFAKRAMERIDTVVYMNTSLNTGHAWGTGAAETIILPVLARDEEPEPSTQESMFSYIRLSDGGTPRHVGPRAEVEIIADIARRVLGEGGPVNWRDMARTSTIRQAIGRIVPGLEQIAEIDRTKKEFSIPGRAIDRPAFPTPDGLAHLCVHELPEPPDGLQLMTIRSEGQFNTVVYEEEDLYRNQTRRDIVMIHPDDIARFGLRAGGKCRITSSAGEMRGQIVSAFDQIRPGCVAMYYPESNVLVPKAADPLSRTPAYKSIAVTLAPDDAVATVARPQPELVGAGTPRDKMNQCG
;
A
#
# COMPACT_ATOMS: atom_id res chain seq x y z
N MET A 1 25.20 -12.01 -8.41
CA MET A 1 25.45 -12.45 -7.02
C MET A 1 24.71 -13.74 -6.64
N GLY A 2 23.59 -14.09 -7.26
CA GLY A 2 22.79 -15.28 -6.90
C GLY A 2 23.47 -16.67 -7.08
N ARG A 3 24.52 -16.76 -7.87
CA ARG A 3 25.20 -18.06 -8.13
C ARG A 3 26.20 -18.53 -7.06
N PHE A 4 26.57 -17.68 -6.09
CA PHE A 4 27.56 -18.02 -5.05
C PHE A 4 26.95 -18.50 -3.71
N PHE A 5 25.64 -18.31 -3.53
CA PHE A 5 24.96 -18.74 -2.31
C PHE A 5 23.77 -19.62 -2.72
N GLY A 6 23.67 -20.83 -2.20
CA GLY A 6 22.56 -21.75 -2.45
C GLY A 6 21.17 -21.14 -2.16
N ARG A 7 20.10 -21.96 -2.25
CA ARG A 7 18.70 -21.55 -1.98
C ARG A 7 18.60 -20.72 -0.68
N VAL A 8 17.87 -19.60 -0.71
CA VAL A 8 17.66 -18.75 0.48
C VAL A 8 16.69 -19.45 1.43
N THR A 9 17.14 -19.76 2.63
CA THR A 9 16.34 -20.41 3.69
C THR A 9 15.97 -19.46 4.82
N THR A 10 16.53 -18.25 4.84
CA THR A 10 16.34 -17.24 5.90
C THR A 10 16.22 -15.87 5.27
N GLY A 11 15.22 -15.07 5.69
CA GLY A 11 15.09 -13.68 5.27
C GLY A 11 16.12 -12.76 5.98
N GLY A 12 16.41 -11.58 5.41
CA GLY A 12 17.33 -10.60 6.00
C GLY A 12 18.80 -11.00 6.00
N GLY A 13 19.44 -10.93 7.16
CA GLY A 13 20.79 -11.40 7.43
C GLY A 13 21.91 -10.69 6.67
N TRP A 14 23.06 -11.37 6.51
CA TRP A 14 24.26 -10.83 5.85
C TRP A 14 24.02 -10.40 4.41
N ARG A 15 23.08 -11.02 3.69
CA ARG A 15 22.71 -10.59 2.32
C ARG A 15 22.13 -9.18 2.31
N ALA A 16 21.31 -8.83 3.30
CA ALA A 16 20.75 -7.49 3.45
C ALA A 16 21.86 -6.47 3.81
N VAL A 17 22.83 -6.87 4.64
CA VAL A 17 24.00 -6.05 4.98
C VAL A 17 24.86 -5.77 3.74
N LEU A 18 25.23 -6.81 2.98
CA LEU A 18 26.01 -6.69 1.74
C LEU A 18 25.29 -5.84 0.69
N TYR A 19 23.97 -6.02 0.57
CA TYR A 19 23.13 -5.19 -0.30
C TYR A 19 23.20 -3.71 0.10
N THR A 20 23.19 -3.42 1.41
CA THR A 20 23.31 -2.04 1.91
C THR A 20 24.63 -1.39 1.50
N PHE A 21 25.75 -2.13 1.57
CA PHE A 21 27.06 -1.62 1.08
C PHE A 21 27.07 -1.37 -0.43
N LYS A 22 26.42 -2.25 -1.22
CA LYS A 22 26.25 -2.00 -2.66
C LYS A 22 25.48 -0.69 -2.91
N LYS A 23 24.34 -0.51 -2.24
CA LYS A 23 23.50 0.69 -2.37
C LYS A 23 24.19 1.96 -1.87
N ALA A 24 25.02 1.86 -0.84
CA ALA A 24 25.81 3.00 -0.39
C ALA A 24 26.82 3.51 -1.45
N ARG A 25 27.40 2.60 -2.25
CA ARG A 25 28.26 3.00 -3.39
C ARG A 25 27.43 3.70 -4.47
N GLU A 26 26.26 3.19 -4.79
CA GLU A 26 25.31 3.81 -5.75
C GLU A 26 24.87 5.22 -5.28
N ALA A 27 24.75 5.44 -3.98
CA ALA A 27 24.40 6.72 -3.35
C ALA A 27 25.55 7.75 -3.28
N GLY A 28 26.70 7.48 -3.89
CA GLY A 28 27.86 8.40 -3.84
C GLY A 28 28.77 8.19 -2.63
N GLY A 29 28.71 7.03 -1.97
CA GLY A 29 29.62 6.62 -0.91
C GLY A 29 28.98 6.48 0.46
N LEU A 30 29.70 5.77 1.36
CA LEU A 30 29.22 5.43 2.71
C LEU A 30 28.84 6.65 3.55
N TRP A 31 29.60 7.73 3.44
CA TRP A 31 29.37 8.94 4.25
C TRP A 31 28.10 9.69 3.81
N THR A 32 27.90 9.84 2.50
CA THR A 32 26.70 10.46 1.93
C THR A 32 25.45 9.65 2.32
N PHE A 33 25.57 8.34 2.20
CA PHE A 33 24.51 7.40 2.58
C PHE A 33 24.20 7.48 4.10
N TRP A 34 25.23 7.50 4.95
CA TRP A 34 25.05 7.62 6.40
C TRP A 34 24.37 8.93 6.80
N LYS A 35 24.78 10.06 6.20
CA LYS A 35 24.12 11.36 6.45
C LYS A 35 22.63 11.32 6.08
N ALA A 36 22.30 10.74 4.92
CA ALA A 36 20.91 10.61 4.49
C ALA A 36 20.09 9.70 5.45
N MET A 37 20.68 8.58 5.89
CA MET A 37 20.04 7.69 6.86
C MET A 37 19.79 8.35 8.23
N ARG A 38 20.66 9.25 8.66
CA ARG A 38 20.57 9.91 9.97
C ARG A 38 19.85 11.26 9.94
N SER A 39 19.38 11.68 8.76
CA SER A 39 18.65 12.94 8.62
C SER A 39 17.36 12.94 9.46
N LYS A 40 16.91 14.13 9.86
CA LYS A 40 15.63 14.32 10.55
C LYS A 40 14.46 14.29 9.57
N ASN A 41 14.40 13.21 8.78
CA ASN A 41 13.34 12.98 7.83
C ASN A 41 12.65 11.64 8.13
N ALA A 42 11.33 11.64 8.06
CA ALA A 42 10.54 10.44 8.17
C ALA A 42 10.72 9.55 6.93
N CYS A 43 10.82 8.26 7.13
CA CYS A 43 10.93 7.29 6.05
C CYS A 43 9.69 7.36 5.14
N LYS A 44 9.93 7.57 3.84
CA LYS A 44 8.90 7.71 2.79
C LYS A 44 8.49 6.39 2.15
N THR A 45 8.96 5.25 2.67
CA THR A 45 8.75 3.96 2.00
C THR A 45 7.43 3.32 2.39
N CYS A 46 7.23 2.99 3.67
CA CYS A 46 6.05 2.26 4.13
C CYS A 46 5.34 2.92 5.31
N ALA A 47 4.10 2.51 5.53
CA ALA A 47 3.25 3.06 6.59
C ALA A 47 3.69 2.70 8.01
N LEU A 48 4.61 1.75 8.19
CA LEU A 48 5.22 1.49 9.50
C LEU A 48 5.95 2.73 10.02
N GLY A 49 6.59 3.47 9.10
CA GLY A 49 7.29 4.71 9.43
C GLY A 49 8.54 4.49 10.29
N MET A 50 9.48 5.36 10.25
CA MET A 50 10.61 5.56 11.16
C MET A 50 11.24 6.92 10.88
N GLY A 51 12.17 7.35 11.68
CA GLY A 51 12.82 8.64 11.53
C GLY A 51 11.92 9.77 12.02
N GLY A 52 12.05 10.92 11.41
CA GLY A 52 11.45 12.16 11.88
C GLY A 52 12.37 12.88 12.86
N GLN A 53 11.82 13.57 13.85
CA GLN A 53 12.61 14.47 14.72
C GLN A 53 13.58 13.74 15.67
N ALA A 54 13.32 12.48 15.99
CA ALA A 54 14.27 11.62 16.71
C ALA A 54 15.49 11.23 15.85
N GLY A 55 15.49 11.58 14.58
CA GLY A 55 16.51 11.23 13.59
C GLY A 55 16.24 9.91 12.88
N GLY A 56 16.85 9.74 11.72
CA GLY A 56 16.69 8.52 10.93
C GLY A 56 17.10 7.27 11.67
N MET A 57 16.48 6.16 11.34
CA MET A 57 16.64 4.84 11.98
C MET A 57 16.15 4.77 13.44
N VAL A 58 15.28 5.69 13.89
CA VAL A 58 14.61 5.63 15.20
C VAL A 58 13.11 5.45 14.97
N ASN A 59 12.45 4.55 15.72
CA ASN A 59 11.00 4.40 15.67
C ASN A 59 10.29 5.25 16.75
N GLU A 60 8.95 5.25 16.77
CA GLU A 60 8.14 6.00 17.74
C GLU A 60 8.30 5.52 19.19
N ALA A 61 8.77 4.30 19.41
CA ALA A 61 9.11 3.77 20.73
C ALA A 61 10.57 4.08 21.16
N GLY A 62 11.32 4.86 20.34
CA GLY A 62 12.69 5.25 20.63
C GLY A 62 13.76 4.19 20.35
N HIS A 63 13.42 3.07 19.74
CA HIS A 63 14.42 2.03 19.40
C HIS A 63 15.35 2.49 18.29
N PHE A 64 16.64 2.24 18.48
CA PHE A 64 17.74 2.49 17.55
C PHE A 64 18.78 1.34 17.64
N PRO A 65 19.37 0.86 16.54
CA PRO A 65 19.05 1.23 15.15
C PRO A 65 17.89 0.41 14.58
N GLU A 66 16.97 1.08 13.90
CA GLU A 66 15.96 0.43 13.07
C GLU A 66 16.45 0.35 11.63
N VAL A 67 16.79 -0.82 11.13
CA VAL A 67 17.41 -1.01 9.80
C VAL A 67 16.41 -1.65 8.84
N CYS A 68 16.33 -1.12 7.63
CA CYS A 68 15.41 -1.61 6.61
C CYS A 68 16.03 -1.50 5.21
N LYS A 69 16.35 -2.67 4.60
CA LYS A 69 16.82 -2.77 3.21
C LYS A 69 15.98 -1.93 2.24
N LYS A 70 14.68 -1.98 2.41
CA LYS A 70 13.69 -1.29 1.56
C LYS A 70 13.73 0.23 1.67
N SER A 71 13.92 0.75 2.87
CA SER A 71 14.14 2.19 3.08
C SER A 71 15.37 2.66 2.32
N PHE A 72 16.42 1.84 2.29
CA PHE A 72 17.65 2.13 1.56
C PHE A 72 17.44 2.10 0.04
N GLN A 73 16.69 1.13 -0.47
CA GLN A 73 16.34 1.09 -1.91
C GLN A 73 15.61 2.35 -2.34
N ALA A 74 14.55 2.73 -1.62
CA ALA A 74 13.79 3.94 -1.94
C ALA A 74 14.62 5.22 -1.83
N MET A 75 15.49 5.32 -0.83
CA MET A 75 16.37 6.47 -0.66
C MET A 75 17.36 6.60 -1.82
N VAL A 76 17.99 5.50 -2.23
CA VAL A 76 18.94 5.48 -3.36
C VAL A 76 18.23 5.78 -4.68
N ALA A 77 17.00 5.29 -4.88
CA ALA A 77 16.20 5.62 -6.05
C ALA A 77 15.95 7.14 -6.19
N ASP A 78 15.75 7.85 -5.06
CA ASP A 78 15.61 9.31 -5.08
C ASP A 78 16.95 10.05 -5.20
N MET A 79 18.09 9.39 -4.98
CA MET A 79 19.45 9.94 -5.15
C MET A 79 20.04 9.72 -6.54
N GLN A 80 19.29 9.15 -7.47
CA GLN A 80 19.73 8.95 -8.86
C GLN A 80 20.04 10.27 -9.55
N GLY A 81 20.85 10.19 -10.62
CA GLY A 81 21.07 11.29 -11.56
C GLY A 81 19.77 11.68 -12.28
N GLY A 82 19.73 12.88 -12.85
CA GLY A 82 18.60 13.35 -13.67
C GLY A 82 18.48 12.57 -14.98
N VAL A 83 17.27 12.41 -15.46
CA VAL A 83 17.00 11.91 -16.82
C VAL A 83 17.68 12.83 -17.84
N LYS A 84 18.48 12.27 -18.73
CA LYS A 84 19.17 13.05 -19.76
C LYS A 84 18.15 13.71 -20.70
N PRO A 85 18.36 14.96 -21.16
CA PRO A 85 17.43 15.61 -22.09
C PRO A 85 17.17 14.80 -23.35
N THR A 86 18.20 14.13 -23.89
CA THR A 86 18.12 13.25 -25.06
C THR A 86 17.31 11.97 -24.85
N PHE A 87 16.94 11.62 -23.62
CA PHE A 87 16.17 10.40 -23.33
C PHE A 87 14.82 10.42 -24.04
N PHE A 88 14.11 11.51 -23.99
CA PHE A 88 12.79 11.65 -24.63
C PHE A 88 12.86 11.80 -26.15
N GLU A 89 14.02 12.21 -26.68
CA GLU A 89 14.31 12.21 -28.12
C GLU A 89 14.60 10.79 -28.61
N THR A 90 15.32 10.00 -27.79
CA THR A 90 15.76 8.64 -28.12
C THR A 90 14.62 7.63 -28.03
N TYR A 91 13.78 7.73 -26.99
CA TYR A 91 12.77 6.71 -26.71
C TYR A 91 11.36 7.24 -26.95
N SER A 92 10.73 6.73 -28.00
CA SER A 92 9.30 6.96 -28.26
C SER A 92 8.42 6.25 -27.23
N VAL A 93 7.16 6.70 -27.06
CA VAL A 93 6.18 6.06 -26.17
C VAL A 93 5.99 4.56 -26.48
N PRO A 94 5.89 4.12 -27.75
CA PRO A 94 5.90 2.69 -28.08
C PRO A 94 7.14 1.94 -27.56
N GLN A 95 8.33 2.54 -27.61
CA GLN A 95 9.55 1.93 -27.07
C GLN A 95 9.52 1.91 -25.53
N LEU A 96 9.03 2.98 -24.88
CA LEU A 96 8.87 3.01 -23.43
C LEU A 96 7.89 1.94 -22.93
N ARG A 97 6.89 1.56 -23.70
CA ARG A 97 5.98 0.43 -23.40
C ARG A 97 6.68 -0.92 -23.32
N ALA A 98 7.83 -1.07 -23.96
CA ALA A 98 8.64 -2.29 -23.90
C ALA A 98 9.57 -2.33 -22.67
N PHE A 99 9.75 -1.23 -21.95
CA PHE A 99 10.57 -1.18 -20.74
C PHE A 99 9.90 -1.94 -19.60
N THR A 100 10.72 -2.61 -18.79
CA THR A 100 10.23 -3.17 -17.52
C THR A 100 9.93 -2.03 -16.54
N PRO A 101 9.07 -2.26 -15.50
CA PRO A 101 8.86 -1.28 -14.46
C PRO A 101 10.17 -0.83 -13.78
N HIS A 102 11.12 -1.75 -13.61
CA HIS A 102 12.45 -1.45 -13.08
C HIS A 102 13.25 -0.50 -13.99
N GLN A 103 13.25 -0.75 -15.30
CA GLN A 103 13.93 0.11 -16.27
C GLN A 103 13.34 1.53 -16.30
N MET A 104 12.01 1.66 -16.21
CA MET A 104 11.35 2.96 -16.12
C MET A 104 11.77 3.72 -14.87
N GLU A 105 11.72 3.08 -13.69
CA GLU A 105 12.08 3.71 -12.42
C GLU A 105 13.56 4.12 -12.36
N HIS A 106 14.45 3.35 -13.02
CA HIS A 106 15.89 3.57 -13.02
C HIS A 106 16.40 4.38 -14.25
N ALA A 107 15.51 4.93 -15.07
CA ALA A 107 15.88 5.88 -16.11
C ALA A 107 16.41 7.21 -15.55
N GLY A 108 16.19 7.49 -14.27
CA GLY A 108 16.65 8.66 -13.54
C GLY A 108 15.53 9.51 -12.96
N ARG A 109 15.92 10.59 -12.27
CA ARG A 109 15.02 11.60 -11.73
C ARG A 109 14.50 12.50 -12.83
N LEU A 110 13.19 12.75 -12.85
CA LEU A 110 12.61 13.78 -13.69
C LEU A 110 13.14 15.15 -13.24
N VAL A 111 13.61 15.97 -14.18
CA VAL A 111 14.26 17.26 -13.86
C VAL A 111 13.63 18.46 -14.58
N GLN A 112 12.75 18.22 -15.56
CA GLN A 112 12.04 19.26 -16.28
C GLN A 112 10.65 18.78 -16.65
N PRO A 113 9.64 19.68 -16.78
CA PRO A 113 8.33 19.31 -17.30
C PRO A 113 8.46 18.80 -18.74
N VAL A 114 7.67 17.76 -19.05
CA VAL A 114 7.58 17.23 -20.42
C VAL A 114 6.13 17.04 -20.82
N ILE A 115 5.86 17.17 -22.12
CA ILE A 115 4.54 16.99 -22.69
C ILE A 115 4.56 16.00 -23.85
N LEU A 116 3.54 15.16 -23.92
CA LEU A 116 3.19 14.36 -25.07
C LEU A 116 1.92 14.96 -25.67
N GLU A 117 2.00 15.48 -26.89
CA GLU A 117 0.85 16.07 -27.59
C GLU A 117 0.23 15.06 -28.56
N LYS A 118 -1.04 15.24 -28.89
CA LYS A 118 -1.78 14.40 -29.85
C LYS A 118 -1.01 14.27 -31.16
N GLY A 119 -0.82 13.03 -31.59
CA GLY A 119 -0.09 12.71 -32.84
C GLY A 119 1.43 12.60 -32.66
N SER A 120 2.00 13.07 -31.55
CA SER A 120 3.41 12.84 -31.22
C SER A 120 3.64 11.42 -30.69
N GLN A 121 4.78 10.86 -31.02
CA GLN A 121 5.26 9.61 -30.41
C GLN A 121 6.32 9.84 -29.33
N HIS A 122 6.76 11.08 -29.13
CA HIS A 122 7.81 11.44 -28.21
C HIS A 122 7.31 12.52 -27.24
N TYR A 123 7.70 12.38 -25.96
CA TYR A 123 7.62 13.50 -25.03
C TYR A 123 8.62 14.59 -25.43
N ARG A 124 8.24 15.85 -25.33
CA ARG A 124 9.16 16.97 -25.46
C ARG A 124 9.25 17.78 -24.16
N PRO A 125 10.40 18.34 -23.85
CA PRO A 125 10.52 19.31 -22.76
C PRO A 125 9.66 20.55 -22.99
N ILE A 126 9.13 21.11 -21.90
CA ILE A 126 8.43 22.40 -21.89
C ILE A 126 8.88 23.22 -20.69
N GLU A 127 8.70 24.53 -20.80
CA GLU A 127 8.94 25.45 -19.68
C GLU A 127 7.86 25.32 -18.60
N TRP A 128 8.24 25.56 -17.34
CA TRP A 128 7.28 25.52 -16.23
C TRP A 128 6.10 26.48 -16.44
N SER A 129 6.34 27.68 -16.97
CA SER A 129 5.29 28.65 -17.27
C SER A 129 4.27 28.13 -18.29
N GLU A 130 4.76 27.47 -19.35
CA GLU A 130 3.91 26.82 -20.36
C GLU A 130 3.10 25.69 -19.75
N ALA A 131 3.74 24.80 -18.96
CA ALA A 131 3.05 23.70 -18.31
C ALA A 131 1.93 24.18 -17.38
N MET A 132 2.20 25.17 -16.52
CA MET A 132 1.23 25.72 -15.58
C MET A 132 0.04 26.37 -16.31
N GLU A 133 0.31 27.15 -17.37
CA GLU A 133 -0.77 27.82 -18.11
C GLU A 133 -1.63 26.82 -18.89
N ARG A 134 -1.01 25.79 -19.52
CA ARG A 134 -1.76 24.72 -20.19
C ARG A 134 -2.71 24.00 -19.23
N ILE A 135 -2.21 23.59 -18.08
CA ILE A 135 -3.00 22.89 -17.05
C ILE A 135 -4.15 23.78 -16.58
N ALA A 136 -3.86 25.05 -16.25
CA ALA A 136 -4.87 25.98 -15.79
C ALA A 136 -5.94 26.29 -16.86
N ALA A 137 -5.53 26.48 -18.12
CA ALA A 137 -6.45 26.70 -19.23
C ALA A 137 -7.38 25.50 -19.45
N LYS A 138 -6.84 24.27 -19.36
CA LYS A 138 -7.65 23.05 -19.47
C LYS A 138 -8.65 22.91 -18.32
N LEU A 139 -8.23 23.15 -17.09
CA LEU A 139 -9.15 23.11 -15.94
C LEU A 139 -10.24 24.16 -16.07
N ARG A 140 -9.92 25.41 -16.47
CA ARG A 140 -10.94 26.44 -16.70
C ARG A 140 -11.94 26.10 -17.82
N ALA A 141 -11.50 25.33 -18.81
CA ALA A 141 -12.33 24.88 -19.94
C ALA A 141 -13.11 23.59 -19.68
N THR A 142 -12.79 22.86 -18.61
CA THR A 142 -13.41 21.57 -18.26
C THR A 142 -14.40 21.77 -17.13
N ARG A 143 -15.57 21.16 -17.23
CA ARG A 143 -16.54 21.20 -16.12
C ARG A 143 -15.99 20.41 -14.93
N PRO A 144 -16.20 20.86 -13.68
CA PRO A 144 -15.65 20.20 -12.50
C PRO A 144 -16.00 18.71 -12.40
N GLU A 145 -17.23 18.32 -12.74
CA GLU A 145 -17.71 16.94 -12.74
C GLU A 145 -17.08 16.06 -13.83
N GLU A 146 -16.41 16.63 -14.82
CA GLU A 146 -15.64 15.90 -15.84
C GLU A 146 -14.14 15.77 -15.48
N SER A 147 -13.79 16.13 -14.25
CA SER A 147 -12.42 16.12 -13.76
C SER A 147 -12.29 15.23 -12.54
N PHE A 148 -11.17 14.49 -12.41
CA PHE A 148 -10.86 13.78 -11.17
C PHE A 148 -9.42 13.96 -10.74
N PHE A 149 -9.19 13.76 -9.43
CA PHE A 149 -7.92 13.94 -8.76
C PHE A 149 -7.56 12.63 -8.02
N TYR A 150 -6.46 11.99 -8.46
CA TYR A 150 -5.95 10.75 -7.87
C TYR A 150 -4.67 11.00 -7.09
N PHE A 151 -4.59 10.47 -5.88
CA PHE A 151 -3.52 10.75 -4.94
C PHE A 151 -2.70 9.50 -4.59
N SER A 152 -1.38 9.64 -4.62
CA SER A 152 -0.49 8.66 -4.02
C SER A 152 -0.53 8.74 -2.49
N GLY A 153 -0.36 7.60 -1.84
CA GLY A 153 -0.15 7.56 -0.38
C GLY A 153 1.30 7.88 0.05
N ARG A 154 2.12 8.49 -0.80
CA ARG A 154 3.53 8.86 -0.48
C ARG A 154 3.75 10.35 -0.37
N SER A 155 2.84 11.17 -0.85
CA SER A 155 2.88 12.63 -0.69
C SER A 155 2.63 13.03 0.77
N SER A 156 2.97 14.27 1.14
CA SER A 156 2.80 14.78 2.50
C SER A 156 1.32 15.03 2.84
N ASN A 157 1.00 15.17 4.13
CA ASN A 157 -0.34 15.61 4.56
C ASN A 157 -0.70 16.97 3.98
N GLU A 158 0.28 17.85 3.90
CA GLU A 158 0.14 19.21 3.37
C GLU A 158 -0.25 19.18 1.88
N ALA A 159 0.47 18.42 1.06
CA ALA A 159 0.15 18.29 -0.36
C ALA A 159 -1.22 17.61 -0.58
N GLY A 160 -1.53 16.58 0.21
CA GLY A 160 -2.83 15.91 0.18
C GLY A 160 -3.98 16.85 0.54
N PHE A 161 -3.85 17.60 1.65
CA PHE A 161 -4.85 18.56 2.08
C PHE A 161 -5.04 19.68 1.04
N LEU A 162 -3.94 20.24 0.53
CA LEU A 162 -3.99 21.35 -0.40
C LEU A 162 -4.68 20.97 -1.72
N LEU A 163 -4.35 19.82 -2.30
CA LEU A 163 -4.93 19.39 -3.56
C LEU A 163 -6.40 18.99 -3.42
N GLN A 164 -6.80 18.34 -2.30
CA GLN A 164 -8.22 18.04 -2.07
C GLN A 164 -9.04 19.33 -1.82
N LEU A 165 -8.48 20.32 -1.13
CA LEU A 165 -9.10 21.63 -0.94
C LEU A 165 -9.31 22.31 -2.30
N PHE A 166 -8.27 22.36 -3.14
CA PHE A 166 -8.37 22.90 -4.49
C PHE A 166 -9.46 22.21 -5.32
N ALA A 167 -9.47 20.87 -5.36
CA ALA A 167 -10.46 20.11 -6.13
C ALA A 167 -11.90 20.45 -5.72
N ARG A 168 -12.15 20.60 -4.42
CA ARG A 168 -13.50 20.91 -3.91
C ARG A 168 -13.91 22.35 -4.20
N LEU A 169 -12.99 23.29 -4.07
CA LEU A 169 -13.25 24.70 -4.43
C LEU A 169 -13.35 24.88 -5.96
N TYR A 170 -12.68 24.06 -6.74
CA TYR A 170 -12.88 23.96 -8.18
C TYR A 170 -14.28 23.42 -8.52
N GLY A 171 -14.92 22.66 -7.63
CA GLY A 171 -16.31 22.22 -7.74
C GLY A 171 -16.52 20.72 -7.88
N THR A 172 -15.51 19.86 -7.59
CA THR A 172 -15.65 18.40 -7.69
C THR A 172 -15.30 17.68 -6.41
N ASN A 173 -16.04 16.58 -6.14
CA ASN A 173 -15.73 15.58 -5.12
C ASN A 173 -15.09 14.32 -5.70
N HIS A 174 -14.69 14.29 -6.98
CA HIS A 174 -13.95 13.19 -7.59
C HIS A 174 -12.48 13.19 -7.11
N VAL A 175 -12.33 13.05 -5.80
CA VAL A 175 -11.07 13.07 -5.05
C VAL A 175 -10.86 11.70 -4.44
N ASN A 176 -9.92 10.93 -4.96
CA ASN A 176 -9.67 9.58 -4.50
C ASN A 176 -8.16 9.27 -4.41
N ASN A 177 -7.83 8.18 -3.78
CA ASN A 177 -6.44 7.84 -3.51
C ASN A 177 -6.17 6.34 -3.71
N CYS A 178 -4.91 5.95 -3.65
CA CYS A 178 -4.48 4.58 -3.87
C CYS A 178 -4.98 3.57 -2.81
N SER A 179 -5.69 3.98 -1.74
CA SER A 179 -6.35 3.03 -0.81
C SER A 179 -7.39 2.18 -1.51
N TYR A 180 -8.07 2.71 -2.54
CA TYR A 180 -9.04 1.96 -3.32
C TYR A 180 -8.43 0.74 -4.00
N TYR A 181 -7.13 0.75 -4.27
CA TYR A 181 -6.35 -0.38 -4.79
C TYR A 181 -5.47 -1.03 -3.72
N CYS A 182 -5.79 -0.86 -2.42
CA CYS A 182 -4.97 -1.33 -1.32
C CYS A 182 -5.79 -1.77 -0.10
N HIS A 183 -6.16 -0.83 0.78
CA HIS A 183 -6.75 -1.08 2.10
C HIS A 183 -8.11 -0.39 2.31
N GLN A 184 -8.83 -0.04 1.25
CA GLN A 184 -10.17 0.54 1.41
C GLN A 184 -11.11 -0.45 2.10
N ALA A 185 -11.01 -1.75 1.79
CA ALA A 185 -11.76 -2.80 2.49
C ALA A 185 -11.48 -2.83 4.00
N SER A 186 -10.24 -2.55 4.44
CA SER A 186 -9.93 -2.38 5.87
C SER A 186 -10.63 -1.17 6.45
N GLY A 187 -10.59 -0.03 5.74
CA GLY A 187 -11.23 1.21 6.19
C GLY A 187 -12.74 1.06 6.37
N VAL A 188 -13.40 0.50 5.35
CA VAL A 188 -14.86 0.28 5.36
C VAL A 188 -15.25 -0.79 6.37
N GLY A 189 -14.58 -1.95 6.37
CA GLY A 189 -14.88 -3.06 7.27
C GLY A 189 -14.71 -2.68 8.74
N LEU A 190 -13.62 -2.00 9.11
CA LEU A 190 -13.42 -1.53 10.48
C LEU A 190 -14.40 -0.41 10.87
N ALA A 191 -14.61 0.57 9.99
CA ALA A 191 -15.51 1.69 10.30
C ALA A 191 -16.95 1.22 10.54
N SER A 192 -17.42 0.21 9.81
CA SER A 192 -18.77 -0.36 10.00
C SER A 192 -18.90 -1.16 11.30
N VAL A 193 -17.82 -1.75 11.82
CA VAL A 193 -17.87 -2.53 13.07
C VAL A 193 -17.56 -1.66 14.29
N ILE A 194 -16.48 -0.88 14.25
CA ILE A 194 -15.95 -0.16 15.41
C ILE A 194 -15.89 1.37 15.24
N GLY A 195 -16.50 1.92 14.18
CA GLY A 195 -16.60 3.37 13.95
C GLY A 195 -15.30 4.04 13.45
N THR A 196 -14.19 3.33 13.31
CA THR A 196 -12.92 3.87 12.81
C THR A 196 -12.27 2.95 11.79
N GLY A 197 -11.76 3.50 10.70
CA GLY A 197 -11.02 2.73 9.69
C GLY A 197 -9.52 2.61 9.95
N ALA A 198 -9.02 3.10 11.08
CA ALA A 198 -7.63 3.02 11.49
C ALA A 198 -7.34 1.79 12.36
N GLY A 199 -6.06 1.43 12.53
CA GLY A 199 -5.63 0.47 13.54
C GLY A 199 -5.97 0.94 14.96
N THR A 200 -6.23 0.00 15.85
CA THR A 200 -6.66 0.27 17.22
C THR A 200 -5.52 0.13 18.24
N VAL A 201 -4.31 -0.16 17.81
CA VAL A 201 -3.12 -0.38 18.63
C VAL A 201 -1.99 0.58 18.26
N LYS A 202 -1.05 0.79 19.18
CA LYS A 202 0.24 1.44 18.94
C LYS A 202 1.29 0.38 18.61
N LEU A 203 2.47 0.81 18.12
CA LEU A 203 3.58 -0.10 17.85
C LEU A 203 4.01 -0.86 19.12
N ASP A 204 4.09 -0.17 20.23
CA ASP A 204 4.46 -0.74 21.54
C ASP A 204 3.48 -1.82 22.01
N ASP A 205 2.19 -1.63 21.79
CA ASP A 205 1.16 -2.64 22.08
C ASP A 205 1.44 -3.94 21.33
N MET A 206 1.85 -3.85 20.07
CA MET A 206 2.16 -5.02 19.25
C MET A 206 3.41 -5.75 19.74
N GLU A 207 4.43 -5.03 20.19
CA GLU A 207 5.67 -5.62 20.74
C GLU A 207 5.42 -6.40 22.05
N HIS A 208 4.40 -6.02 22.81
CA HIS A 208 4.01 -6.62 24.08
C HIS A 208 2.82 -7.61 23.99
N ALA A 209 2.35 -7.90 22.78
CA ALA A 209 1.31 -8.92 22.58
C ALA A 209 1.85 -10.32 22.87
N ASP A 210 1.01 -11.20 23.40
CA ASP A 210 1.33 -12.60 23.63
C ASP A 210 0.82 -13.52 22.49
N CYS A 211 0.01 -12.98 21.59
CA CYS A 211 -0.42 -13.66 20.35
C CYS A 211 -0.56 -12.64 19.22
N VAL A 212 0.05 -12.90 18.07
CA VAL A 212 -0.12 -12.07 16.87
C VAL A 212 -0.62 -12.97 15.74
N PHE A 213 -1.79 -12.64 15.20
CA PHE A 213 -2.25 -13.18 13.92
C PHE A 213 -1.71 -12.31 12.79
N LEU A 214 -1.07 -12.92 11.82
CA LEU A 214 -0.61 -12.24 10.60
C LEU A 214 -1.27 -12.89 9.39
N ILE A 215 -2.27 -12.19 8.82
CA ILE A 215 -3.16 -12.76 7.81
C ILE A 215 -2.89 -12.13 6.44
N GLY A 216 -2.60 -12.97 5.44
CA GLY A 216 -2.46 -12.56 4.05
C GLY A 216 -1.29 -11.62 3.77
N GLY A 217 -0.20 -11.70 4.53
CA GLY A 217 0.91 -10.78 4.44
C GLY A 217 2.30 -11.41 4.45
N ASN A 218 3.28 -10.65 3.90
CA ASN A 218 4.70 -10.95 3.98
C ASN A 218 5.49 -9.72 4.45
N PRO A 219 5.44 -9.37 5.75
CA PRO A 219 6.22 -8.26 6.31
C PRO A 219 7.72 -8.40 6.08
N ALA A 220 8.27 -9.61 6.02
CA ALA A 220 9.68 -9.82 5.71
C ALA A 220 10.10 -9.14 4.40
N SER A 221 9.21 -9.12 3.42
CA SER A 221 9.42 -8.43 2.13
C SER A 221 8.96 -6.97 2.16
N ASN A 222 7.76 -6.69 2.65
CA ASN A 222 7.15 -5.37 2.48
C ASN A 222 7.26 -4.43 3.67
N HIS A 223 7.48 -4.94 4.90
CA HIS A 223 7.68 -4.16 6.14
C HIS A 223 8.81 -4.74 6.99
N PRO A 224 10.06 -4.84 6.48
CA PRO A 224 11.12 -5.66 7.12
C PRO A 224 11.41 -5.33 8.59
N ARG A 225 11.16 -4.07 9.03
CA ARG A 225 11.32 -3.71 10.45
C ARG A 225 10.30 -4.37 11.38
N MET A 226 9.11 -4.72 10.86
CA MET A 226 8.11 -5.46 11.63
C MET A 226 8.63 -6.84 12.06
N MET A 227 9.61 -7.38 11.34
CA MET A 227 10.22 -8.65 11.71
C MET A 227 10.92 -8.60 13.07
N ARG A 228 11.49 -7.44 13.46
CA ARG A 228 12.01 -7.22 14.80
C ARG A 228 10.91 -7.27 15.84
N THR A 229 9.79 -6.59 15.62
CA THR A 229 8.61 -6.65 16.50
C THR A 229 8.12 -8.08 16.69
N LEU A 230 7.94 -8.86 15.60
CA LEU A 230 7.53 -10.26 15.68
C LEU A 230 8.56 -11.14 16.40
N MET A 231 9.85 -10.93 16.16
CA MET A 231 10.93 -11.60 16.89
C MET A 231 10.87 -11.33 18.40
N MET A 232 10.60 -10.08 18.81
CA MET A 232 10.47 -9.75 20.24
C MET A 232 9.27 -10.44 20.88
N VAL A 233 8.12 -10.51 20.20
CA VAL A 233 6.96 -11.31 20.63
C VAL A 233 7.36 -12.78 20.85
N ARG A 234 8.08 -13.38 19.89
CA ARG A 234 8.55 -14.78 20.01
C ARG A 234 9.52 -14.99 21.16
N ARG A 235 10.46 -14.07 21.34
CA ARG A 235 11.44 -14.12 22.46
C ARG A 235 10.77 -14.01 23.84
N ALA A 236 9.67 -13.26 23.92
CA ALA A 236 8.85 -13.16 25.13
C ALA A 236 7.95 -14.40 25.37
N GLY A 237 8.06 -15.44 24.53
CA GLY A 237 7.24 -16.66 24.63
C GLY A 237 5.88 -16.56 23.92
N GLY A 238 5.59 -15.43 23.27
CA GLY A 238 4.37 -15.20 22.52
C GLY A 238 4.28 -16.05 21.25
N LYS A 239 3.08 -16.13 20.70
CA LYS A 239 2.75 -16.88 19.48
C LYS A 239 2.61 -15.94 18.29
N VAL A 240 3.12 -16.35 17.13
CA VAL A 240 2.89 -15.69 15.85
C VAL A 240 2.25 -16.70 14.91
N ILE A 241 0.97 -16.52 14.63
CA ILE A 241 0.18 -17.38 13.76
C ILE A 241 0.13 -16.72 12.38
N VAL A 242 0.73 -17.37 11.39
CA VAL A 242 0.80 -16.87 10.01
C VAL A 242 -0.23 -17.61 9.15
N VAL A 243 -1.06 -16.84 8.46
CA VAL A 243 -2.07 -17.35 7.51
C VAL A 243 -1.73 -16.82 6.12
N ASN A 244 -1.25 -17.68 5.23
CA ASN A 244 -0.83 -17.31 3.88
C ASN A 244 -0.78 -18.53 2.95
N PRO A 245 -1.35 -18.49 1.73
CA PRO A 245 -1.28 -19.58 0.76
C PRO A 245 0.15 -19.95 0.29
N ILE A 246 1.12 -19.03 0.47
CA ILE A 246 2.54 -19.27 0.21
C ILE A 246 3.29 -19.33 1.54
N VAL A 247 4.14 -20.32 1.71
CA VAL A 247 5.13 -20.37 2.80
C VAL A 247 6.27 -19.41 2.44
N GLU A 248 6.19 -18.20 2.97
CA GLU A 248 7.17 -17.14 2.73
C GLU A 248 8.42 -17.36 3.60
N THR A 249 9.58 -17.49 2.97
CA THR A 249 10.87 -17.82 3.63
C THR A 249 11.16 -16.94 4.85
N GLY A 250 10.97 -15.62 4.70
CA GLY A 250 11.25 -14.67 5.79
C GLY A 250 10.22 -14.70 6.92
N MET A 251 9.06 -15.33 6.71
CA MET A 251 8.04 -15.51 7.76
C MET A 251 8.26 -16.77 8.57
N VAL A 252 9.04 -17.72 8.06
CA VAL A 252 9.47 -18.91 8.81
C VAL A 252 10.68 -18.55 9.65
N ASN A 253 11.73 -18.01 9.03
CA ASN A 253 12.96 -17.64 9.71
C ASN A 253 13.51 -16.31 9.18
N PHE A 254 13.92 -15.42 10.08
CA PHE A 254 14.43 -14.10 9.72
C PHE A 254 15.63 -13.69 10.57
N SER A 255 16.71 -13.26 9.91
CA SER A 255 17.89 -12.70 10.57
C SER A 255 17.78 -11.17 10.60
N VAL A 256 17.40 -10.62 11.76
CA VAL A 256 17.26 -9.17 11.95
C VAL A 256 18.64 -8.52 11.97
N PRO A 257 19.00 -7.64 11.00
CA PRO A 257 20.37 -7.10 10.90
C PRO A 257 20.80 -6.21 12.07
N SER A 258 19.86 -5.64 12.82
CA SER A 258 20.11 -4.79 13.99
C SER A 258 20.22 -5.57 15.30
N ASP A 259 20.08 -6.90 15.28
CA ASP A 259 20.20 -7.77 16.43
C ASP A 259 21.31 -8.79 16.19
N ALA A 260 22.38 -8.71 16.96
CA ALA A 260 23.60 -9.52 16.74
C ALA A 260 23.31 -11.04 16.83
N TRP A 261 22.46 -11.46 17.76
CA TRP A 261 22.10 -12.87 17.92
C TRP A 261 21.27 -13.38 16.74
N ALA A 262 20.24 -12.61 16.33
CA ALA A 262 19.43 -12.97 15.17
C ALA A 262 20.22 -12.89 13.85
N LEU A 263 21.20 -12.01 13.75
CA LEU A 263 22.08 -11.91 12.57
C LEU A 263 22.96 -13.18 12.40
N LEU A 264 23.42 -13.76 13.49
CA LEU A 264 24.28 -14.95 13.48
C LEU A 264 23.48 -16.26 13.36
N PHE A 265 22.38 -16.39 14.08
CA PHE A 265 21.65 -17.65 14.24
C PHE A 265 20.26 -17.66 13.60
N GLY A 266 19.77 -16.51 13.12
CA GLY A 266 18.38 -16.36 12.70
C GLY A 266 17.41 -16.28 13.89
N ALA A 267 16.15 -16.01 13.59
CA ALA A 267 15.07 -16.07 14.55
C ALA A 267 13.86 -16.74 13.90
N GLU A 268 13.31 -17.74 14.55
CA GLU A 268 12.04 -18.34 14.18
C GLU A 268 10.91 -17.33 14.41
N ILE A 269 10.14 -17.05 13.39
CA ILE A 269 9.05 -16.05 13.41
C ILE A 269 7.70 -16.73 13.63
N ALA A 270 7.26 -17.57 12.69
CA ALA A 270 5.98 -18.25 12.82
C ALA A 270 6.05 -19.34 13.88
N SER A 271 5.13 -19.33 14.86
CA SER A 271 4.88 -20.48 15.73
C SER A 271 3.94 -21.48 15.08
N THR A 272 3.08 -21.00 14.20
CA THR A 272 2.10 -21.78 13.44
C THR A 272 1.97 -21.16 12.06
N TYR A 273 2.02 -21.98 11.02
CA TYR A 273 1.86 -21.56 9.63
C TYR A 273 0.71 -22.33 8.99
N VAL A 274 -0.30 -21.63 8.50
CA VAL A 274 -1.49 -22.22 7.89
C VAL A 274 -1.67 -21.70 6.48
N GLN A 275 -1.92 -22.59 5.52
CA GLN A 275 -2.09 -22.27 4.11
C GLN A 275 -3.56 -22.48 3.66
N PRO A 276 -4.44 -21.47 3.79
CA PRO A 276 -5.81 -21.56 3.28
C PRO A 276 -5.84 -21.56 1.75
N TYR A 277 -7.00 -21.87 1.16
CA TYR A 277 -7.26 -21.48 -0.22
C TYR A 277 -7.19 -19.96 -0.36
N VAL A 278 -6.80 -19.48 -1.54
CA VAL A 278 -6.87 -18.04 -1.84
C VAL A 278 -8.34 -17.61 -1.81
N GLY A 279 -8.71 -16.78 -0.82
CA GLY A 279 -10.10 -16.40 -0.55
C GLY A 279 -10.81 -17.24 0.51
N GLY A 280 -10.15 -18.27 1.07
CA GLY A 280 -10.69 -19.08 2.16
C GLY A 280 -10.64 -18.46 3.56
N ASP A 281 -10.07 -17.24 3.66
CA ASP A 281 -9.83 -16.55 4.95
C ASP A 281 -11.12 -16.33 5.74
N LEU A 282 -12.23 -15.95 5.09
CA LEU A 282 -13.50 -15.71 5.77
C LEU A 282 -14.01 -16.98 6.43
N ALA A 283 -13.98 -18.12 5.73
CA ALA A 283 -14.38 -19.41 6.25
C ALA A 283 -13.45 -19.87 7.40
N LEU A 284 -12.14 -19.63 7.28
CA LEU A 284 -11.16 -19.91 8.34
C LEU A 284 -11.46 -19.11 9.62
N VAL A 285 -11.74 -17.82 9.51
CA VAL A 285 -12.08 -16.96 10.65
C VAL A 285 -13.37 -17.42 11.32
N TYR A 286 -14.39 -17.80 10.53
CA TYR A 286 -15.63 -18.39 11.05
C TYR A 286 -15.38 -19.73 11.74
N GLY A 287 -14.49 -20.55 11.22
CA GLY A 287 -14.06 -21.80 11.86
C GLY A 287 -13.42 -21.57 13.24
N ILE A 288 -12.53 -20.57 13.36
CA ILE A 288 -11.92 -20.20 14.63
C ILE A 288 -13.00 -19.68 15.61
N MET A 289 -13.93 -18.83 15.18
CA MET A 289 -15.03 -18.32 16.01
C MET A 289 -15.94 -19.45 16.50
N LYS A 290 -16.32 -20.39 15.61
CA LYS A 290 -17.11 -21.57 15.98
C LYS A 290 -16.38 -22.42 17.02
N ARG A 291 -15.08 -22.67 16.81
CA ARG A 291 -14.28 -23.45 17.75
C ARG A 291 -14.16 -22.79 19.13
N LEU A 292 -14.00 -21.47 19.17
CA LEU A 292 -13.99 -20.72 20.45
C LEU A 292 -15.31 -20.88 21.22
N ARG A 293 -16.45 -20.91 20.54
CA ARG A 293 -17.75 -21.20 21.17
C ARG A 293 -17.82 -22.59 21.75
N GLU A 294 -17.34 -23.61 21.01
CA GLU A 294 -17.28 -24.99 21.50
C GLU A 294 -16.35 -25.10 22.73
N LEU A 295 -15.18 -24.45 22.68
CA LEU A 295 -14.25 -24.42 23.81
C LEU A 295 -14.85 -23.71 25.01
N HIS A 296 -15.57 -22.60 24.81
CA HIS A 296 -16.24 -21.84 25.87
C HIS A 296 -17.36 -22.69 26.54
N ALA A 297 -18.13 -23.43 25.76
CA ALA A 297 -19.16 -24.32 26.30
C ALA A 297 -18.58 -25.44 27.16
N ALA A 298 -17.42 -25.96 26.79
CA ALA A 298 -16.71 -27.00 27.55
C ALA A 298 -16.01 -26.42 28.79
N THR A 299 -15.32 -25.29 28.64
CA THR A 299 -14.54 -24.63 29.69
C THR A 299 -14.57 -23.11 29.47
N PRO A 300 -15.43 -22.36 30.21
CA PRO A 300 -15.65 -20.94 29.94
C PRO A 300 -14.45 -20.03 30.08
N ARG A 301 -13.41 -20.47 30.81
CA ARG A 301 -12.20 -19.69 31.07
C ARG A 301 -10.96 -20.49 30.77
N ASN A 302 -9.91 -19.83 30.29
CA ASN A 302 -8.60 -20.42 30.08
C ASN A 302 -7.83 -20.55 31.41
N ALA A 303 -6.66 -21.18 31.39
CA ALA A 303 -5.80 -21.38 32.56
C ALA A 303 -5.37 -20.08 33.26
N ALA A 304 -5.42 -18.93 32.57
CA ALA A 304 -5.13 -17.63 33.12
C ALA A 304 -6.37 -16.93 33.72
N GLY A 305 -7.53 -17.60 33.75
CA GLY A 305 -8.79 -17.04 34.24
C GLY A 305 -9.51 -16.10 33.26
N GLU A 306 -8.97 -15.89 32.05
CA GLU A 306 -9.58 -15.05 31.01
C GLU A 306 -10.75 -15.81 30.33
N PRO A 307 -11.87 -15.12 29.98
CA PRO A 307 -12.97 -15.76 29.27
C PRO A 307 -12.54 -16.18 27.86
N ILE A 308 -12.96 -17.38 27.42
CA ILE A 308 -12.75 -17.85 26.05
C ILE A 308 -13.67 -17.09 25.10
N VAL A 309 -14.93 -16.84 25.49
CA VAL A 309 -15.83 -15.84 24.89
C VAL A 309 -16.31 -14.92 26.01
N ASP A 310 -16.16 -13.61 25.85
CA ASP A 310 -16.59 -12.64 26.86
C ASP A 310 -18.04 -12.20 26.57
N GLU A 311 -19.00 -13.05 26.91
CA GLU A 311 -20.42 -12.81 26.66
C GLU A 311 -20.94 -11.55 27.37
N LYS A 312 -20.39 -11.21 28.54
CA LYS A 312 -20.76 -9.99 29.27
C LYS A 312 -20.32 -8.74 28.53
N PHE A 313 -19.12 -8.77 27.95
CA PHE A 313 -18.63 -7.68 27.11
C PHE A 313 -19.46 -7.56 25.83
N LEU A 314 -19.74 -8.68 25.16
CA LEU A 314 -20.53 -8.71 23.94
C LEU A 314 -21.95 -8.16 24.16
N ALA A 315 -22.61 -8.59 25.21
CA ALA A 315 -23.96 -8.11 25.57
C ALA A 315 -24.03 -6.63 25.92
N ARG A 316 -22.92 -6.06 26.49
CA ARG A 316 -22.89 -4.67 26.93
C ARG A 316 -22.40 -3.70 25.85
N HIS A 317 -21.49 -4.13 25.01
CA HIS A 317 -20.73 -3.25 24.11
C HIS A 317 -20.86 -3.58 22.62
N CYS A 318 -21.62 -4.64 22.26
CA CYS A 318 -21.79 -5.06 20.88
C CYS A 318 -23.25 -5.28 20.54
N THR A 319 -23.60 -5.05 19.28
CA THR A 319 -24.86 -5.50 18.67
C THR A 319 -24.60 -6.66 17.69
N GLY A 320 -25.64 -7.43 17.31
CA GLY A 320 -25.54 -8.51 16.32
C GLY A 320 -24.90 -9.80 16.84
N TRP A 321 -24.61 -9.91 18.15
CA TRP A 321 -24.03 -11.14 18.70
C TRP A 321 -24.96 -12.36 18.66
N PRO A 322 -26.26 -12.27 18.99
CA PRO A 322 -27.16 -13.42 18.91
C PRO A 322 -27.24 -14.00 17.50
N GLU A 323 -27.31 -13.14 16.48
CA GLU A 323 -27.40 -13.53 15.08
C GLU A 323 -26.11 -14.20 14.60
N LEU A 324 -24.95 -13.63 14.95
CA LEU A 324 -23.65 -14.21 14.64
C LEU A 324 -23.46 -15.57 15.33
N ALA A 325 -23.83 -15.65 16.61
CA ALA A 325 -23.76 -16.90 17.37
C ALA A 325 -24.62 -18.01 16.74
N ALA A 326 -25.87 -17.70 16.39
CA ALA A 326 -26.78 -18.64 15.71
C ALA A 326 -26.20 -19.09 14.35
N ARG A 327 -25.61 -18.18 13.59
CA ARG A 327 -24.94 -18.52 12.32
C ARG A 327 -23.77 -19.47 12.54
N LEU A 328 -22.91 -19.20 13.54
CA LEU A 328 -21.77 -20.07 13.87
C LEU A 328 -22.24 -21.48 14.25
N ASP A 329 -23.31 -21.60 15.01
CA ASP A 329 -23.85 -22.90 15.41
C ASP A 329 -24.42 -23.67 14.21
N ALA A 330 -25.07 -23.00 13.28
CA ALA A 330 -25.68 -23.60 12.09
C ALA A 330 -24.66 -24.07 11.03
N LEU A 331 -23.42 -23.53 11.01
CA LEU A 331 -22.41 -23.93 10.04
C LEU A 331 -21.90 -25.36 10.32
N SER A 332 -21.82 -26.19 9.28
CA SER A 332 -21.18 -27.50 9.37
C SER A 332 -19.65 -27.36 9.33
N TRP A 333 -18.96 -28.27 10.00
CA TRP A 333 -17.49 -28.32 9.95
C TRP A 333 -16.99 -28.70 8.57
N ASP A 334 -17.68 -29.60 7.88
CA ASP A 334 -17.29 -30.02 6.52
C ASP A 334 -17.33 -28.85 5.55
N ASP A 335 -18.35 -27.98 5.66
CA ASP A 335 -18.46 -26.79 4.82
C ASP A 335 -17.35 -25.78 5.13
N ILE A 336 -17.05 -25.54 6.41
CA ILE A 336 -15.96 -24.66 6.84
C ILE A 336 -14.62 -25.16 6.31
N VAL A 337 -14.28 -26.44 6.53
CA VAL A 337 -13.02 -27.04 6.11
C VAL A 337 -12.87 -27.02 4.59
N ARG A 338 -13.93 -27.35 3.86
CA ARG A 338 -13.95 -27.31 2.40
C ARG A 338 -13.72 -25.91 1.85
N LYS A 339 -14.39 -24.89 2.40
CA LYS A 339 -14.30 -23.50 1.94
C LYS A 339 -13.00 -22.81 2.38
N ALA A 340 -12.54 -23.08 3.58
CA ALA A 340 -11.26 -22.55 4.06
C ALA A 340 -10.06 -23.23 3.38
N GLY A 341 -10.21 -24.50 3.01
CA GLY A 341 -9.11 -25.34 2.55
C GLY A 341 -8.08 -25.64 3.64
N VAL A 342 -8.48 -25.59 4.89
CA VAL A 342 -7.66 -25.83 6.08
C VAL A 342 -8.28 -26.95 6.87
N SER A 343 -7.48 -27.88 7.36
CA SER A 343 -7.99 -29.02 8.13
C SER A 343 -8.63 -28.59 9.46
N ARG A 344 -9.57 -29.37 9.94
CA ARG A 344 -10.18 -29.16 11.27
C ARG A 344 -9.13 -29.03 12.36
N ARG A 345 -8.09 -29.86 12.33
CA ARG A 345 -7.01 -29.87 13.31
C ARG A 345 -6.25 -28.53 13.34
N GLU A 346 -5.91 -27.98 12.16
CA GLU A 346 -5.22 -26.68 12.08
C GLU A 346 -6.10 -25.55 12.65
N ILE A 347 -7.42 -25.57 12.39
CA ILE A 347 -8.37 -24.61 12.96
C ILE A 347 -8.43 -24.76 14.48
N ASP A 348 -8.50 -25.99 15.00
CA ASP A 348 -8.51 -26.29 16.42
C ASP A 348 -7.24 -25.80 17.12
N ASP A 349 -6.07 -26.02 16.52
CA ASP A 349 -4.77 -25.57 17.02
C ASP A 349 -4.68 -24.03 17.08
N MET A 350 -5.16 -23.32 16.04
CA MET A 350 -5.21 -21.84 16.04
C MET A 350 -6.15 -21.32 17.11
N ALA A 351 -7.33 -21.89 17.23
CA ALA A 351 -8.32 -21.50 18.23
C ALA A 351 -7.83 -21.73 19.66
N ALA A 352 -7.15 -22.85 19.91
CA ALA A 352 -6.56 -23.17 21.20
C ALA A 352 -5.46 -22.18 21.61
N GLN A 353 -4.55 -21.83 20.67
CA GLN A 353 -3.50 -20.83 20.92
C GLN A 353 -4.11 -19.46 21.21
N TYR A 354 -5.13 -19.05 20.45
CA TYR A 354 -5.84 -17.80 20.69
C TYR A 354 -6.61 -17.82 22.02
N ALA A 355 -7.32 -18.90 22.34
CA ALA A 355 -8.03 -19.05 23.60
C ALA A 355 -7.10 -18.96 24.82
N ALA A 356 -5.86 -19.40 24.70
CA ALA A 356 -4.85 -19.32 25.76
C ALA A 356 -4.28 -17.90 25.96
N SER A 357 -4.36 -17.01 24.95
CA SER A 357 -3.75 -15.69 24.99
C SER A 357 -4.51 -14.71 25.90
N ARG A 358 -3.79 -13.68 26.39
CA ARG A 358 -4.37 -12.55 27.13
C ARG A 358 -4.46 -11.29 26.27
N ARG A 359 -3.50 -11.06 25.39
CA ARG A 359 -3.37 -9.89 24.53
C ARG A 359 -3.06 -10.35 23.12
N ALA A 360 -4.07 -10.36 22.27
CA ALA A 360 -3.89 -10.72 20.87
C ALA A 360 -4.01 -9.49 19.95
N VAL A 361 -3.11 -9.40 18.97
CA VAL A 361 -3.16 -8.42 17.89
C VAL A 361 -3.44 -9.15 16.59
N PHE A 362 -4.50 -8.73 15.89
CA PHE A 362 -4.81 -9.22 14.55
C PHE A 362 -4.27 -8.23 13.52
N ALA A 363 -3.27 -8.66 12.77
CA ALA A 363 -2.63 -7.89 11.73
C ALA A 363 -2.88 -8.52 10.36
N TRP A 364 -3.23 -7.72 9.35
CA TRP A 364 -3.48 -8.23 8.00
C TRP A 364 -3.02 -7.27 6.90
N THR A 365 -2.84 -7.82 5.71
CA THR A 365 -2.43 -7.05 4.52
C THR A 365 -3.41 -7.24 3.36
N MET A 366 -2.95 -6.93 2.15
CA MET A 366 -3.74 -7.04 0.91
C MET A 366 -4.15 -8.50 0.56
N GLY A 367 -3.57 -9.51 1.20
CA GLY A 367 -4.06 -10.89 1.10
C GLY A 367 -5.50 -11.05 1.61
N VAL A 368 -5.93 -10.17 2.53
CA VAL A 368 -7.32 -10.11 3.03
C VAL A 368 -8.16 -9.14 2.20
N THR A 369 -7.64 -7.96 1.85
CA THR A 369 -8.44 -6.87 1.28
C THR A 369 -8.70 -6.99 -0.23
N HIS A 370 -7.92 -7.79 -0.96
CA HIS A 370 -8.00 -7.91 -2.41
C HIS A 370 -8.89 -9.07 -2.88
N HIS A 371 -10.05 -9.24 -2.24
CA HIS A 371 -11.07 -10.23 -2.57
C HIS A 371 -12.44 -9.57 -2.74
N LEU A 372 -13.37 -10.24 -3.43
CA LEU A 372 -14.77 -9.79 -3.55
C LEU A 372 -15.47 -9.68 -2.19
N HIS A 373 -14.96 -10.33 -1.17
CA HIS A 373 -15.45 -10.32 0.20
C HIS A 373 -14.43 -9.73 1.19
N GLY A 374 -13.55 -8.85 0.71
CA GLY A 374 -12.47 -8.27 1.52
C GLY A 374 -12.96 -7.52 2.74
N ALA A 375 -13.99 -6.67 2.60
CA ALA A 375 -14.59 -5.95 3.72
C ALA A 375 -15.28 -6.90 4.71
N ALA A 376 -16.01 -7.91 4.22
CA ALA A 376 -16.63 -8.93 5.05
C ALA A 376 -15.61 -9.73 5.87
N THR A 377 -14.46 -10.06 5.28
CA THR A 377 -13.36 -10.73 6.01
C THR A 377 -12.79 -9.85 7.11
N VAL A 378 -12.62 -8.55 6.86
CA VAL A 378 -12.19 -7.59 7.90
C VAL A 378 -13.21 -7.47 9.03
N GLN A 379 -14.50 -7.42 8.70
CA GLN A 379 -15.59 -7.44 9.70
C GLN A 379 -15.55 -8.72 10.55
N ALA A 380 -15.33 -9.88 9.94
CA ALA A 380 -15.19 -11.15 10.65
C ALA A 380 -13.95 -11.21 11.55
N ILE A 381 -12.79 -10.67 11.11
CA ILE A 381 -11.58 -10.54 11.95
C ILE A 381 -11.87 -9.62 13.15
N ALA A 382 -12.58 -8.52 12.95
CA ALA A 382 -12.97 -7.64 14.04
C ALA A 382 -13.94 -8.33 15.02
N ALA A 383 -14.90 -9.11 14.51
CA ALA A 383 -15.80 -9.92 15.34
C ALA A 383 -15.03 -10.95 16.18
N LEU A 384 -14.07 -11.67 15.57
CA LEU A 384 -13.21 -12.63 16.27
C LEU A 384 -12.42 -11.96 17.41
N ALA A 385 -11.90 -10.75 17.19
CA ALA A 385 -11.20 -9.99 18.22
C ALA A 385 -12.16 -9.54 19.34
N LEU A 386 -13.35 -9.08 18.98
CA LEU A 386 -14.38 -8.62 19.95
C LEU A 386 -14.91 -9.77 20.80
N MET A 387 -15.03 -11.00 20.30
CA MET A 387 -15.46 -12.17 21.08
C MET A 387 -14.64 -12.38 22.36
N ARG A 388 -13.37 -11.97 22.37
CA ARG A 388 -12.48 -12.07 23.52
C ARG A 388 -12.04 -10.71 24.08
N ARG A 389 -12.76 -9.64 23.72
CA ARG A 389 -12.45 -8.27 24.15
C ARG A 389 -11.01 -7.86 23.80
N MET A 390 -10.50 -8.26 22.61
CA MET A 390 -9.18 -7.82 22.15
C MET A 390 -9.21 -6.39 21.57
N VAL A 391 -10.39 -5.82 21.35
CA VAL A 391 -10.58 -4.37 21.12
C VAL A 391 -11.22 -3.78 22.38
N GLY A 392 -10.65 -2.70 22.88
CA GLY A 392 -11.08 -2.10 24.15
C GLY A 392 -10.30 -2.61 25.38
N ARG A 393 -9.06 -3.10 25.16
CA ARG A 393 -8.09 -3.40 26.20
C ARG A 393 -6.67 -3.02 25.77
N PRO A 394 -5.79 -2.56 26.67
CA PRO A 394 -4.42 -2.23 26.36
C PRO A 394 -3.61 -3.42 25.84
N GLY A 395 -2.76 -3.20 24.85
CA GLY A 395 -1.85 -4.22 24.30
C GLY A 395 -2.51 -5.27 23.42
N ALA A 396 -3.76 -5.07 22.99
CA ALA A 396 -4.49 -5.95 22.10
C ALA A 396 -5.33 -5.16 21.10
N GLY A 397 -5.61 -5.70 19.92
CA GLY A 397 -6.46 -5.03 18.94
C GLY A 397 -6.27 -5.46 17.49
N LEU A 398 -6.59 -4.53 16.62
CA LEU A 398 -6.70 -4.69 15.18
C LEU A 398 -5.70 -3.77 14.48
N GLN A 399 -4.88 -4.32 13.55
CA GLN A 399 -3.86 -3.58 12.84
C GLN A 399 -3.84 -3.90 11.35
N PRO A 400 -4.51 -3.10 10.51
CA PRO A 400 -4.29 -3.16 9.07
C PRO A 400 -2.87 -2.70 8.73
N ILE A 401 -2.07 -3.58 8.15
CA ILE A 401 -0.69 -3.28 7.75
C ILE A 401 -0.72 -2.57 6.40
N ARG A 402 -0.87 -1.25 6.46
CA ARG A 402 -0.99 -0.40 5.27
C ARG A 402 0.32 -0.30 4.50
N GLY A 403 0.20 -0.09 3.18
CA GLY A 403 1.35 -0.02 2.27
C GLY A 403 2.13 1.28 2.38
N HIS A 404 1.70 2.29 1.64
CA HIS A 404 2.44 3.55 1.45
C HIS A 404 2.57 4.38 2.73
N SER A 405 3.67 5.13 2.83
CA SER A 405 4.14 5.82 4.04
C SER A 405 3.13 6.79 4.66
N ASN A 406 2.25 7.39 3.87
CA ASN A 406 1.25 8.38 4.31
C ASN A 406 -0.18 8.06 3.83
N ILE A 407 -0.45 6.81 3.45
CA ILE A 407 -1.78 6.47 2.92
C ILE A 407 -2.89 6.68 3.96
N GLN A 408 -2.59 6.51 5.25
CA GLN A 408 -3.53 6.78 6.33
C GLN A 408 -3.75 8.29 6.49
N GLY A 409 -2.66 9.08 6.44
CA GLY A 409 -2.73 10.53 6.47
C GLY A 409 -3.55 11.13 5.32
N MET A 410 -3.43 10.58 4.10
CA MET A 410 -4.28 11.01 2.98
C MET A 410 -5.77 10.92 3.35
N GLY A 411 -6.22 9.79 3.90
CA GLY A 411 -7.60 9.64 4.37
C GLY A 411 -7.96 10.58 5.54
N THR A 412 -7.01 10.81 6.44
CA THR A 412 -7.20 11.68 7.61
C THR A 412 -7.38 13.14 7.21
N VAL A 413 -6.62 13.65 6.21
CA VAL A 413 -6.73 15.03 5.74
C VAL A 413 -7.82 15.25 4.67
N GLY A 414 -8.70 14.26 4.43
CA GLY A 414 -9.89 14.43 3.60
C GLY A 414 -9.73 14.04 2.13
N VAL A 415 -8.68 13.30 1.75
CA VAL A 415 -8.55 12.77 0.39
C VAL A 415 -9.46 11.55 0.21
N THR A 416 -10.74 11.80 0.07
CA THR A 416 -11.81 10.80 -0.10
C THR A 416 -12.93 11.37 -0.97
N PRO A 417 -13.69 10.55 -1.72
CA PRO A 417 -14.84 11.02 -2.51
C PRO A 417 -15.99 11.59 -1.66
N THR A 418 -16.03 11.22 -0.39
CA THR A 418 -16.99 11.74 0.58
C THR A 418 -16.23 12.19 1.83
N LEU A 419 -16.31 13.47 2.16
CA LEU A 419 -15.74 14.01 3.39
C LEU A 419 -16.53 13.52 4.61
N LYS A 420 -15.80 13.35 5.71
CA LYS A 420 -16.44 13.28 7.03
C LYS A 420 -17.14 14.59 7.32
N GLN A 421 -18.37 14.53 7.84
CA GLN A 421 -19.20 15.72 8.08
C GLN A 421 -18.45 16.81 8.89
N ALA A 422 -17.74 16.41 9.94
CA ALA A 422 -16.99 17.37 10.75
C ALA A 422 -15.87 18.13 9.99
N ILE A 423 -15.26 17.50 8.97
CA ILE A 423 -14.27 18.15 8.11
C ILE A 423 -15.00 19.07 7.11
N PHE A 424 -16.11 18.60 6.54
CA PHE A 424 -16.91 19.34 5.61
C PHE A 424 -17.39 20.68 6.22
N ASP A 425 -18.04 20.61 7.39
CA ASP A 425 -18.58 21.76 8.09
C ASP A 425 -17.48 22.77 8.47
N ARG A 426 -16.33 22.26 8.93
CA ARG A 426 -15.20 23.13 9.30
C ARG A 426 -14.52 23.76 8.08
N LEU A 427 -14.46 23.08 6.93
CA LEU A 427 -13.96 23.68 5.69
C LEU A 427 -14.87 24.83 5.24
N GLU A 428 -16.19 24.59 5.18
CA GLU A 428 -17.15 25.63 4.81
C GLU A 428 -17.07 26.84 5.75
N SER A 429 -17.06 26.61 7.06
CA SER A 429 -17.03 27.71 8.02
C SER A 429 -15.68 28.44 8.08
N HIS A 430 -14.56 27.73 7.86
CA HIS A 430 -13.22 28.33 7.93
C HIS A 430 -12.91 29.25 6.76
N TYR A 431 -13.39 28.90 5.56
CA TYR A 431 -13.15 29.65 4.35
C TYR A 431 -14.36 30.45 3.89
N ASP A 432 -15.49 30.38 4.59
CA ASP A 432 -16.77 31.02 4.22
C ASP A 432 -17.17 30.66 2.77
N VAL A 433 -17.24 29.37 2.49
CA VAL A 433 -17.52 28.81 1.16
C VAL A 433 -18.65 27.80 1.21
N LYS A 434 -19.21 27.47 0.04
CA LYS A 434 -20.08 26.32 -0.17
C LYS A 434 -19.36 25.26 -0.99
N LEU A 435 -19.29 24.06 -0.47
CA LEU A 435 -18.65 22.92 -1.13
C LEU A 435 -19.68 22.05 -1.86
N PRO A 436 -19.27 21.30 -2.89
CA PRO A 436 -20.14 20.31 -3.53
C PRO A 436 -20.63 19.28 -2.51
N THR A 437 -21.94 18.99 -2.51
CA THR A 437 -22.56 18.01 -1.60
C THR A 437 -22.77 16.63 -2.24
N SER A 438 -22.65 16.52 -3.57
CA SER A 438 -22.74 15.24 -4.27
C SER A 438 -21.60 14.31 -3.88
N LYS A 439 -21.87 13.01 -3.75
CA LYS A 439 -20.82 12.02 -3.58
C LYS A 439 -19.91 12.00 -4.81
N GLY A 440 -18.60 12.04 -4.60
CA GLY A 440 -17.61 11.85 -5.66
C GLY A 440 -17.50 10.40 -6.10
N TYR A 441 -16.92 10.19 -7.28
CA TYR A 441 -16.57 8.86 -7.79
C TYR A 441 -15.34 8.29 -7.09
N ASP A 442 -15.35 6.98 -6.83
CA ASP A 442 -14.15 6.24 -6.44
C ASP A 442 -13.19 6.08 -7.64
N THR A 443 -12.01 5.49 -7.40
CA THR A 443 -10.98 5.37 -8.44
C THR A 443 -11.46 4.54 -9.64
N LEU A 444 -12.19 3.46 -9.40
CA LEU A 444 -12.69 2.61 -10.48
C LEU A 444 -13.87 3.28 -11.21
N GLU A 445 -14.77 3.95 -10.48
CA GLU A 445 -15.86 4.73 -11.06
C GLU A 445 -15.33 5.88 -11.93
N CYS A 446 -14.22 6.53 -11.55
CA CYS A 446 -13.56 7.54 -12.39
C CYS A 446 -13.04 6.94 -13.71
N LEU A 447 -12.48 5.74 -13.68
CA LEU A 447 -12.02 5.05 -14.90
C LEU A 447 -13.21 4.52 -15.73
N ASP A 448 -14.29 4.07 -15.12
CA ASP A 448 -15.54 3.71 -15.81
C ASP A 448 -16.13 4.92 -16.55
N ALA A 449 -16.18 6.06 -15.89
CA ALA A 449 -16.63 7.31 -16.47
C ALA A 449 -15.67 7.80 -17.61
N ALA A 450 -14.38 7.59 -17.44
CA ALA A 450 -13.40 7.87 -18.49
C ALA A 450 -13.60 6.95 -19.72
N ASP A 451 -13.80 5.64 -19.52
CA ASP A 451 -14.09 4.70 -20.62
C ASP A 451 -15.45 5.00 -21.29
N ALA A 452 -16.39 5.58 -20.58
CA ALA A 452 -17.64 6.12 -21.13
C ALA A 452 -17.47 7.48 -21.85
N GLY A 453 -16.28 8.12 -21.77
CA GLY A 453 -15.98 9.40 -22.40
C GLY A 453 -16.53 10.62 -21.66
N THR A 454 -16.92 10.49 -20.39
CA THR A 454 -17.45 11.58 -19.56
C THR A 454 -16.39 12.23 -18.67
N MET A 455 -15.18 11.67 -18.55
CA MET A 455 -14.03 12.30 -17.90
C MET A 455 -13.11 12.91 -18.92
N ARG A 456 -12.79 14.19 -18.78
CA ARG A 456 -11.99 14.99 -19.72
C ARG A 456 -10.63 15.37 -19.14
N PHE A 457 -10.50 15.40 -17.81
CA PHE A 457 -9.28 15.83 -17.14
C PHE A 457 -8.94 14.90 -15.96
N ALA A 458 -7.68 14.48 -15.88
CA ALA A 458 -7.17 13.70 -14.75
C ALA A 458 -5.89 14.33 -14.19
N PHE A 459 -5.84 14.48 -12.86
CA PHE A 459 -4.66 14.95 -12.15
C PHE A 459 -4.16 13.87 -11.19
N CYS A 460 -2.95 13.37 -11.40
CA CYS A 460 -2.34 12.31 -10.60
C CYS A 460 -1.19 12.87 -9.75
N LEU A 461 -1.43 13.07 -8.44
CA LEU A 461 -0.40 13.44 -7.47
C LEU A 461 0.38 12.20 -7.08
N GLY A 462 1.50 11.97 -7.74
CA GLY A 462 2.33 10.78 -7.59
C GLY A 462 1.64 9.48 -8.05
N GLY A 463 2.29 8.38 -7.78
CA GLY A 463 1.75 7.05 -8.08
C GLY A 463 1.81 6.67 -9.57
N ASN A 464 1.12 5.57 -9.88
CA ASN A 464 1.02 5.00 -11.22
C ASN A 464 -0.40 4.42 -11.35
N LEU A 465 -1.35 5.26 -11.75
CA LEU A 465 -2.76 4.89 -11.80
C LEU A 465 -3.01 3.70 -12.75
N TRP A 466 -2.47 3.75 -13.97
CA TRP A 466 -2.61 2.64 -14.92
C TRP A 466 -2.03 1.33 -14.37
N GLY A 467 -0.78 1.37 -13.88
CA GLY A 467 -0.11 0.18 -13.35
C GLY A 467 -0.76 -0.37 -12.08
N ALA A 468 -1.50 0.47 -11.35
CA ALA A 468 -2.23 0.04 -10.16
C ALA A 468 -3.61 -0.55 -10.48
N SER A 469 -4.19 -0.24 -11.64
CA SER A 469 -5.55 -0.63 -12.00
C SER A 469 -5.68 -2.10 -12.40
N PRO A 470 -6.81 -2.76 -12.07
CA PRO A 470 -7.15 -4.06 -12.65
C PRO A 470 -7.44 -3.91 -14.14
N ASP A 471 -7.51 -5.00 -14.88
CA ASP A 471 -7.78 -5.01 -16.33
C ASP A 471 -6.98 -3.95 -17.07
N ALA A 472 -5.70 -4.25 -17.28
CA ALA A 472 -4.75 -3.29 -17.87
C ALA A 472 -5.19 -2.77 -19.23
N ALA A 473 -5.97 -3.55 -19.99
CA ALA A 473 -6.52 -3.15 -21.31
C ALA A 473 -7.66 -2.14 -21.13
N PHE A 474 -8.56 -2.38 -20.19
CA PHE A 474 -9.61 -1.42 -19.82
C PHE A 474 -9.00 -0.11 -19.30
N ALA A 475 -8.05 -0.19 -18.36
CA ALA A 475 -7.41 1.00 -17.80
C ALA A 475 -6.71 1.84 -18.89
N LYS A 476 -6.06 1.19 -19.86
CA LYS A 476 -5.47 1.89 -21.01
C LYS A 476 -6.52 2.60 -21.85
N ARG A 477 -7.61 1.92 -22.23
CA ARG A 477 -8.70 2.53 -23.01
C ARG A 477 -9.32 3.71 -22.29
N ALA A 478 -9.57 3.57 -20.98
CA ALA A 478 -10.14 4.62 -20.15
C ALA A 478 -9.24 5.87 -20.13
N MET A 479 -7.93 5.69 -19.89
CA MET A 479 -6.97 6.81 -19.87
C MET A 479 -6.84 7.47 -21.24
N GLU A 480 -6.80 6.70 -22.33
CA GLU A 480 -6.71 7.22 -23.71
C GLU A 480 -7.97 7.99 -24.18
N ARG A 481 -9.06 7.97 -23.40
CA ARG A 481 -10.28 8.79 -23.65
C ARG A 481 -10.31 10.08 -22.86
N ILE A 482 -9.44 10.27 -21.91
CA ILE A 482 -9.28 11.51 -21.17
C ILE A 482 -8.51 12.52 -22.02
N ASP A 483 -8.99 13.72 -22.21
CA ASP A 483 -8.29 14.71 -23.06
C ASP A 483 -6.92 15.07 -22.50
N THR A 484 -6.85 15.44 -21.23
CA THR A 484 -5.62 15.88 -20.58
C THR A 484 -5.35 15.05 -19.32
N VAL A 485 -4.17 14.42 -19.26
CA VAL A 485 -3.68 13.72 -18.08
C VAL A 485 -2.43 14.41 -17.55
N VAL A 486 -2.45 14.79 -16.28
CA VAL A 486 -1.33 15.44 -15.60
C VAL A 486 -0.75 14.49 -14.55
N TYR A 487 0.55 14.27 -14.59
CA TYR A 487 1.30 13.49 -13.60
C TYR A 487 2.28 14.38 -12.85
N MET A 488 2.34 14.24 -11.52
CA MET A 488 3.38 14.82 -10.68
C MET A 488 4.22 13.68 -10.10
N ASN A 489 5.44 13.47 -10.60
CA ASN A 489 6.28 12.31 -10.21
C ASN A 489 7.75 12.70 -10.04
N THR A 490 8.47 11.90 -9.22
CA THR A 490 9.93 12.03 -9.03
C THR A 490 10.72 11.30 -10.11
N SER A 491 10.20 10.21 -10.65
CA SER A 491 10.83 9.36 -11.67
C SER A 491 9.77 8.84 -12.65
N LEU A 492 10.22 8.27 -13.76
CA LEU A 492 9.32 7.63 -14.72
C LEU A 492 8.69 6.36 -14.13
N ASN A 493 7.50 6.02 -14.64
CA ASN A 493 6.81 4.77 -14.36
C ASN A 493 5.98 4.32 -15.59
N THR A 494 5.46 3.11 -15.56
CA THR A 494 4.71 2.53 -16.69
C THR A 494 3.44 3.30 -17.07
N GLY A 495 2.84 4.05 -16.13
CA GLY A 495 1.69 4.91 -16.41
C GLY A 495 2.01 6.02 -17.41
N HIS A 496 3.24 6.52 -17.46
CA HIS A 496 3.66 7.54 -18.42
C HIS A 496 3.71 7.04 -19.87
N ALA A 497 3.73 5.73 -20.07
CA ALA A 497 3.71 5.13 -21.42
C ALA A 497 2.34 4.51 -21.77
N TRP A 498 1.63 3.98 -20.78
CA TRP A 498 0.39 3.24 -20.98
C TRP A 498 -0.87 4.02 -20.58
N GLY A 499 -0.73 5.03 -19.71
CA GLY A 499 -1.81 5.88 -19.21
C GLY A 499 -1.80 7.28 -19.82
N THR A 500 -1.59 7.39 -21.13
CA THR A 500 -1.52 8.68 -21.84
C THR A 500 -2.91 9.20 -22.19
N GLY A 501 -3.10 10.53 -22.18
CA GLY A 501 -4.34 11.19 -22.55
C GLY A 501 -4.53 11.32 -24.07
N ALA A 502 -5.77 11.57 -24.50
CA ALA A 502 -6.16 11.67 -25.91
C ALA A 502 -5.59 12.90 -26.62
N ALA A 503 -5.54 14.04 -25.94
CA ALA A 503 -5.04 15.30 -26.50
C ALA A 503 -3.62 15.60 -26.02
N GLU A 504 -3.38 15.43 -24.71
CA GLU A 504 -2.05 15.67 -24.15
C GLU A 504 -1.83 14.93 -22.83
N THR A 505 -0.56 14.65 -22.53
CA THR A 505 -0.09 14.18 -21.25
C THR A 505 1.05 15.05 -20.77
N ILE A 506 0.93 15.62 -19.58
CA ILE A 506 1.94 16.49 -18.99
C ILE A 506 2.54 15.80 -17.77
N ILE A 507 3.87 15.70 -17.70
CA ILE A 507 4.58 15.15 -16.55
C ILE A 507 5.36 16.28 -15.89
N LEU A 508 5.06 16.54 -14.61
CA LEU A 508 5.69 17.57 -13.79
C LEU A 508 6.70 16.92 -12.83
N PRO A 509 7.97 17.34 -12.85
CA PRO A 509 8.98 16.83 -11.93
C PRO A 509 8.78 17.42 -10.55
N VAL A 510 8.77 16.56 -9.52
CA VAL A 510 8.64 17.00 -8.12
C VAL A 510 9.85 16.63 -7.28
N LEU A 511 10.06 17.41 -6.22
CA LEU A 511 11.06 17.13 -5.18
C LEU A 511 10.70 15.84 -4.43
N ALA A 512 11.69 15.08 -4.01
CA ALA A 512 11.49 14.05 -3.03
C ALA A 512 11.30 14.69 -1.64
N ARG A 513 10.60 14.04 -0.72
CA ARG A 513 10.25 14.61 0.58
C ARG A 513 11.45 15.11 1.39
N ASP A 514 12.59 14.45 1.27
CA ASP A 514 13.85 14.85 1.91
C ASP A 514 14.62 15.94 1.12
N GLU A 515 14.04 16.47 0.06
CA GLU A 515 14.51 17.61 -0.75
C GLU A 515 13.59 18.84 -0.62
N GLU A 516 12.43 18.68 0.04
CA GLU A 516 11.47 19.78 0.24
C GLU A 516 12.14 20.92 1.02
N PRO A 517 11.95 22.17 0.59
CA PRO A 517 12.58 23.33 1.26
C PRO A 517 11.96 23.64 2.63
N GLU A 518 10.74 23.19 2.87
CA GLU A 518 10.02 23.37 4.14
C GLU A 518 9.67 22.03 4.79
N PRO A 519 9.54 21.97 6.12
CA PRO A 519 9.10 20.77 6.83
C PRO A 519 7.75 20.27 6.37
N SER A 520 7.59 18.95 6.31
CA SER A 520 6.34 18.29 5.92
C SER A 520 6.00 17.12 6.83
N THR A 521 4.72 16.74 6.90
CA THR A 521 4.22 15.71 7.82
C THR A 521 3.69 14.48 7.11
N GLN A 522 3.68 13.35 7.85
CA GLN A 522 3.02 12.11 7.45
C GLN A 522 2.43 11.39 8.66
N GLU A 523 1.42 10.54 8.44
CA GLU A 523 0.80 9.68 9.43
C GLU A 523 1.17 8.22 9.20
N SER A 524 1.74 7.56 10.21
CA SER A 524 2.02 6.12 10.17
C SER A 524 0.73 5.30 10.36
N MET A 525 0.80 3.98 10.07
CA MET A 525 -0.32 3.07 10.27
C MET A 525 -0.71 2.87 11.76
N PHE A 526 0.13 3.32 12.68
CA PHE A 526 -0.16 3.39 14.12
C PHE A 526 -0.71 4.76 14.55
N SER A 527 -1.23 5.55 13.59
CA SER A 527 -1.79 6.89 13.83
C SER A 527 -0.80 7.85 14.52
N TYR A 528 0.49 7.75 14.17
CA TYR A 528 1.55 8.60 14.69
C TYR A 528 1.98 9.61 13.63
N ILE A 529 1.90 10.90 13.97
CA ILE A 529 2.29 12.02 13.10
C ILE A 529 3.80 12.26 13.24
N ARG A 530 4.50 12.19 12.10
CA ARG A 530 5.94 12.46 11.99
C ARG A 530 6.20 13.72 11.20
N LEU A 531 7.29 14.41 11.56
CA LEU A 531 7.77 15.61 10.89
C LEU A 531 9.08 15.31 10.16
N SER A 532 9.14 15.61 8.87
CA SER A 532 10.34 15.67 8.07
C SER A 532 10.83 17.11 7.98
N ASP A 533 12.10 17.37 8.23
CA ASP A 533 12.67 18.73 8.10
C ASP A 533 12.88 19.13 6.62
N GLY A 534 12.83 18.16 5.69
CA GLY A 534 13.16 18.39 4.29
C GLY A 534 14.68 18.44 4.05
N GLY A 535 15.11 19.25 3.09
CA GLY A 535 16.54 19.38 2.76
C GLY A 535 16.79 20.19 1.48
N THR A 536 18.02 20.08 0.97
CA THR A 536 18.44 20.76 -0.26
C THR A 536 18.06 19.90 -1.48
N PRO A 537 17.44 20.49 -2.51
CA PRO A 537 17.20 19.81 -3.79
C PRO A 537 18.49 19.26 -4.40
N ARG A 538 18.45 18.01 -4.88
CA ARG A 538 19.59 17.35 -5.55
C ARG A 538 19.73 17.76 -7.01
N HIS A 539 18.63 18.22 -7.61
CA HIS A 539 18.55 18.62 -9.00
C HIS A 539 17.92 20.00 -9.13
N VAL A 540 18.38 20.75 -10.13
CA VAL A 540 17.72 21.97 -10.58
C VAL A 540 16.51 21.56 -11.44
N GLY A 541 15.38 22.25 -11.26
CA GLY A 541 14.17 22.08 -12.07
C GLY A 541 12.97 21.49 -11.36
N PRO A 542 13.06 20.40 -10.56
CA PRO A 542 11.91 19.93 -9.77
C PRO A 542 11.45 20.99 -8.75
N ARG A 543 10.13 21.04 -8.51
CA ARG A 543 9.49 21.94 -7.54
C ARG A 543 8.77 21.16 -6.44
N ALA A 544 8.49 21.86 -5.33
CA ALA A 544 7.69 21.29 -4.24
C ALA A 544 6.26 21.00 -4.68
N GLU A 545 5.67 19.88 -4.24
CA GLU A 545 4.28 19.52 -4.58
C GLU A 545 3.30 20.64 -4.20
N VAL A 546 3.46 21.23 -3.02
CA VAL A 546 2.57 22.30 -2.53
C VAL A 546 2.69 23.59 -3.36
N GLU A 547 3.88 23.95 -3.80
CA GLU A 547 4.13 25.11 -4.66
C GLU A 547 3.40 24.97 -6.01
N ILE A 548 3.53 23.79 -6.65
CA ILE A 548 2.88 23.49 -7.93
C ILE A 548 1.35 23.56 -7.79
N ILE A 549 0.82 22.92 -6.75
CA ILE A 549 -0.64 22.88 -6.52
C ILE A 549 -1.18 24.29 -6.26
N ALA A 550 -0.50 25.08 -5.44
CA ALA A 550 -0.89 26.45 -5.12
C ALA A 550 -0.87 27.37 -6.36
N ASP A 551 0.14 27.24 -7.24
CA ASP A 551 0.22 28.02 -8.48
C ASP A 551 -0.90 27.64 -9.46
N ILE A 552 -1.20 26.35 -9.61
CA ILE A 552 -2.35 25.90 -10.44
C ILE A 552 -3.65 26.44 -9.86
N ALA A 553 -3.88 26.30 -8.56
CA ALA A 553 -5.09 26.77 -7.90
C ALA A 553 -5.30 28.28 -8.06
N ARG A 554 -4.24 29.06 -7.90
CA ARG A 554 -4.24 30.51 -8.11
C ARG A 554 -4.61 30.89 -9.53
N ARG A 555 -4.08 30.20 -10.53
CA ARG A 555 -4.39 30.44 -11.95
C ARG A 555 -5.81 30.04 -12.32
N VAL A 556 -6.37 29.02 -11.69
CA VAL A 556 -7.73 28.52 -11.98
C VAL A 556 -8.79 29.32 -11.24
N LEU A 557 -8.60 29.56 -9.94
CA LEU A 557 -9.59 30.16 -9.04
C LEU A 557 -9.38 31.66 -8.81
N GLY A 558 -8.26 32.23 -9.28
CA GLY A 558 -7.92 33.64 -9.11
C GLY A 558 -7.29 33.97 -7.76
N GLU A 559 -6.99 35.27 -7.55
CA GLU A 559 -6.30 35.78 -6.35
C GLU A 559 -7.26 36.40 -5.32
N GLY A 560 -8.49 36.76 -5.70
CA GLY A 560 -9.47 37.42 -4.84
C GLY A 560 -10.43 36.50 -4.10
N GLY A 561 -10.20 35.20 -4.10
CA GLY A 561 -11.07 34.20 -3.48
C GLY A 561 -10.87 34.07 -1.97
N PRO A 562 -11.62 33.16 -1.32
CA PRO A 562 -11.59 32.95 0.14
C PRO A 562 -10.28 32.32 0.63
N VAL A 563 -9.48 31.74 -0.27
CA VAL A 563 -8.18 31.13 0.03
C VAL A 563 -7.07 31.95 -0.61
N ASN A 564 -6.11 32.39 0.21
CA ASN A 564 -4.90 33.02 -0.32
C ASN A 564 -3.92 31.92 -0.82
N TRP A 565 -4.00 31.60 -2.10
CA TRP A 565 -3.19 30.56 -2.72
C TRP A 565 -1.68 30.85 -2.72
N ARG A 566 -1.26 32.11 -2.61
CA ARG A 566 0.18 32.45 -2.46
C ARG A 566 0.72 31.99 -1.12
N ASP A 567 -0.05 32.19 -0.03
CA ASP A 567 0.32 31.75 1.31
C ASP A 567 0.23 30.22 1.43
N MET A 568 -0.68 29.60 0.69
CA MET A 568 -0.81 28.13 0.62
C MET A 568 0.33 27.43 -0.12
N ALA A 569 1.26 28.15 -0.74
CA ALA A 569 2.53 27.56 -1.18
C ALA A 569 3.47 27.21 -0.01
N ARG A 570 3.14 27.61 1.22
CA ARG A 570 3.91 27.34 2.43
C ARG A 570 3.29 26.23 3.26
N THR A 571 4.08 25.20 3.56
CA THR A 571 3.61 24.04 4.34
C THR A 571 3.14 24.44 5.75
N SER A 572 3.76 25.44 6.37
CA SER A 572 3.34 25.97 7.68
C SER A 572 1.94 26.54 7.67
N THR A 573 1.55 27.29 6.62
CA THR A 573 0.19 27.83 6.44
C THR A 573 -0.82 26.68 6.27
N ILE A 574 -0.46 25.68 5.48
CA ILE A 574 -1.31 24.49 5.27
C ILE A 574 -1.51 23.74 6.59
N ARG A 575 -0.45 23.55 7.40
CA ARG A 575 -0.59 22.88 8.72
C ARG A 575 -1.48 23.66 9.69
N GLN A 576 -1.45 24.99 9.66
CA GLN A 576 -2.39 25.79 10.45
C GLN A 576 -3.83 25.54 10.04
N ALA A 577 -4.11 25.45 8.73
CA ALA A 577 -5.43 25.10 8.23
C ALA A 577 -5.83 23.68 8.62
N ILE A 578 -4.94 22.69 8.46
CA ILE A 578 -5.19 21.31 8.88
C ILE A 578 -5.54 21.24 10.37
N GLY A 579 -4.77 21.93 11.23
CA GLY A 579 -4.99 21.92 12.68
C GLY A 579 -6.34 22.52 13.09
N ARG A 580 -6.88 23.49 12.33
CA ARG A 580 -8.20 24.07 12.57
C ARG A 580 -9.35 23.23 12.04
N ILE A 581 -9.13 22.54 10.92
CA ILE A 581 -10.18 21.88 10.13
C ILE A 581 -10.30 20.40 10.46
N VAL A 582 -9.19 19.69 10.66
CA VAL A 582 -9.18 18.23 10.81
C VAL A 582 -9.19 17.84 12.29
N PRO A 583 -10.27 17.23 12.81
CA PRO A 583 -10.36 16.83 14.22
C PRO A 583 -9.24 15.88 14.63
N GLY A 584 -8.59 16.16 15.76
CA GLY A 584 -7.49 15.37 16.33
C GLY A 584 -6.11 15.73 15.77
N LEU A 585 -6.02 16.67 14.83
CA LEU A 585 -4.75 17.16 14.28
C LEU A 585 -4.40 18.58 14.75
N GLU A 586 -5.01 19.08 15.82
CA GLU A 586 -4.79 20.45 16.32
C GLU A 586 -3.29 20.74 16.56
N GLN A 587 -2.54 19.75 17.08
CA GLN A 587 -1.12 19.88 17.38
C GLN A 587 -0.22 20.04 16.13
N ILE A 588 -0.72 19.69 14.93
CA ILE A 588 0.05 19.76 13.69
C ILE A 588 0.40 21.21 13.31
N ALA A 589 -0.43 22.15 13.73
CA ALA A 589 -0.25 23.59 13.44
C ALA A 589 1.10 24.13 13.96
N GLU A 590 1.59 23.60 15.09
CA GLU A 590 2.78 24.06 15.75
C GLU A 590 3.95 23.05 15.71
N ILE A 591 3.80 21.97 14.96
CA ILE A 591 4.76 20.85 14.98
C ILE A 591 6.16 21.24 14.47
N ASP A 592 6.25 22.14 13.51
CA ASP A 592 7.51 22.63 12.97
C ASP A 592 8.26 23.51 13.96
N ARG A 593 7.57 24.25 14.85
CA ARG A 593 8.14 25.04 15.92
C ARG A 593 8.48 24.19 17.15
N THR A 594 7.56 23.34 17.57
CA THR A 594 7.70 22.51 18.78
C THR A 594 8.59 21.29 18.57
N LYS A 595 8.73 20.83 17.33
CA LYS A 595 9.41 19.59 16.94
C LYS A 595 8.87 18.33 17.67
N LYS A 596 7.65 18.40 18.22
CA LYS A 596 7.01 17.30 18.96
C LYS A 596 6.08 16.52 18.04
N GLU A 597 6.52 15.32 17.67
CA GLU A 597 5.70 14.31 17.00
C GLU A 597 4.70 13.71 18.00
N PHE A 598 3.53 13.24 17.51
CA PHE A 598 2.44 12.82 18.40
C PHE A 598 1.58 11.71 17.82
N SER A 599 0.94 10.92 18.71
CA SER A 599 -0.14 10.00 18.36
C SER A 599 -1.46 10.75 18.29
N ILE A 600 -2.26 10.49 17.25
CA ILE A 600 -3.59 11.10 17.11
C ILE A 600 -4.50 10.59 18.23
N PRO A 601 -5.10 11.49 19.04
CA PRO A 601 -5.95 11.10 20.15
C PRO A 601 -7.14 10.24 19.72
N GLY A 602 -7.50 9.25 20.53
CA GLY A 602 -8.69 8.40 20.31
C GLY A 602 -8.58 7.37 19.19
N ARG A 603 -7.40 7.21 18.55
CA ARG A 603 -7.19 6.17 17.51
C ARG A 603 -6.91 4.79 18.13
N ALA A 604 -6.04 4.71 19.12
CA ALA A 604 -5.87 3.49 19.90
C ALA A 604 -7.08 3.29 20.81
N ILE A 605 -7.69 2.10 20.77
CA ILE A 605 -8.88 1.76 21.55
C ILE A 605 -8.47 0.84 22.68
N ASP A 606 -8.05 1.44 23.79
CA ASP A 606 -7.59 0.76 25.02
C ASP A 606 -8.71 0.50 26.04
N ARG A 607 -9.91 1.05 25.79
CA ARG A 607 -11.13 0.85 26.58
C ARG A 607 -12.32 0.70 25.63
N PRO A 608 -13.43 0.03 26.06
CA PRO A 608 -14.57 -0.24 25.18
C PRO A 608 -15.42 1.04 24.98
N ALA A 609 -14.89 1.94 24.13
CA ALA A 609 -15.54 3.16 23.70
C ALA A 609 -15.39 3.25 22.18
N PHE A 610 -16.44 2.89 21.46
CA PHE A 610 -16.44 2.85 20.00
C PHE A 610 -16.99 4.16 19.44
N PRO A 611 -16.31 4.78 18.45
CA PRO A 611 -16.80 6.01 17.81
C PRO A 611 -17.87 5.74 16.74
N THR A 612 -18.80 4.84 17.04
CA THR A 612 -20.04 4.59 16.29
C THR A 612 -21.14 5.54 16.77
N PRO A 613 -22.23 5.75 16.01
CA PRO A 613 -23.29 6.65 16.42
C PRO A 613 -23.98 6.29 17.74
N ASP A 614 -24.07 5.00 18.05
CA ASP A 614 -24.67 4.46 19.28
C ASP A 614 -23.64 4.08 20.38
N GLY A 615 -22.35 4.23 20.10
CA GLY A 615 -21.26 3.87 21.01
C GLY A 615 -21.00 2.36 21.13
N LEU A 616 -21.64 1.52 20.31
CA LEU A 616 -21.51 0.07 20.31
C LEU A 616 -20.69 -0.44 19.10
N ALA A 617 -20.08 -1.60 19.24
CA ALA A 617 -19.51 -2.31 18.10
C ALA A 617 -20.59 -3.16 17.41
N HIS A 618 -20.58 -3.18 16.06
CA HIS A 618 -21.62 -3.84 15.26
C HIS A 618 -21.09 -5.13 14.64
N LEU A 619 -21.50 -6.27 15.15
CA LEU A 619 -21.12 -7.57 14.59
C LEU A 619 -21.96 -7.92 13.36
N CYS A 620 -21.30 -8.33 12.30
CA CYS A 620 -21.92 -8.65 11.02
C CYS A 620 -21.95 -10.17 10.79
N VAL A 621 -23.00 -10.64 10.14
CA VAL A 621 -23.15 -12.03 9.69
C VAL A 621 -22.87 -12.10 8.19
N HIS A 622 -22.09 -13.10 7.75
CA HIS A 622 -21.73 -13.29 6.36
C HIS A 622 -22.01 -14.70 5.87
N GLU A 623 -22.34 -14.81 4.59
CA GLU A 623 -22.28 -16.05 3.87
C GLU A 623 -20.84 -16.39 3.50
N LEU A 624 -20.47 -17.67 3.62
CA LEU A 624 -19.13 -18.13 3.27
C LEU A 624 -19.03 -18.32 1.76
N PRO A 625 -18.11 -17.66 1.06
CA PRO A 625 -17.98 -17.78 -0.39
C PRO A 625 -17.57 -19.21 -0.78
N GLU A 626 -18.06 -19.65 -1.94
CA GLU A 626 -17.61 -20.89 -2.55
C GLU A 626 -16.22 -20.69 -3.15
N PRO A 627 -15.29 -21.65 -3.00
CA PRO A 627 -14.01 -21.61 -3.72
C PRO A 627 -14.30 -21.61 -5.23
N PRO A 628 -13.64 -20.74 -6.02
CA PRO A 628 -13.76 -20.80 -7.47
C PRO A 628 -13.24 -22.12 -8.02
N ASP A 629 -13.82 -22.58 -9.13
CA ASP A 629 -13.34 -23.77 -9.84
C ASP A 629 -11.97 -23.55 -10.49
N GLY A 630 -11.15 -24.60 -10.57
CA GLY A 630 -9.85 -24.59 -11.25
C GLY A 630 -8.72 -23.94 -10.44
N LEU A 631 -7.68 -23.51 -11.17
CA LEU A 631 -6.53 -22.81 -10.57
C LEU A 631 -6.88 -21.38 -10.21
N GLN A 632 -6.40 -20.94 -9.06
CA GLN A 632 -6.64 -19.59 -8.56
C GLN A 632 -5.35 -18.77 -8.59
N LEU A 633 -5.36 -17.71 -9.39
CA LEU A 633 -4.27 -16.77 -9.46
C LEU A 633 -4.36 -15.77 -8.29
N MET A 634 -3.23 -15.58 -7.61
CA MET A 634 -2.99 -14.43 -6.76
C MET A 634 -1.85 -13.58 -7.30
N THR A 635 -2.08 -12.28 -7.39
CA THR A 635 -1.01 -11.34 -7.71
C THR A 635 -0.10 -11.15 -6.50
N ILE A 636 1.21 -11.13 -6.72
CA ILE A 636 2.20 -10.94 -5.65
C ILE A 636 3.18 -9.82 -6.01
N ARG A 637 3.88 -9.29 -5.02
CA ARG A 637 4.99 -8.33 -5.18
C ARG A 637 6.30 -9.06 -5.01
N SER A 638 7.33 -8.69 -5.79
CA SER A 638 8.70 -9.18 -5.56
C SER A 638 9.27 -8.63 -4.26
N GLU A 639 10.37 -9.21 -3.79
CA GLU A 639 11.06 -8.72 -2.61
C GLU A 639 11.43 -7.23 -2.78
N GLY A 640 11.08 -6.43 -1.79
CA GLY A 640 11.34 -4.99 -1.81
C GLY A 640 10.30 -4.15 -2.56
N GLN A 641 9.53 -4.71 -3.47
CA GLN A 641 8.53 -3.95 -4.25
C GLN A 641 7.41 -3.38 -3.37
N PHE A 642 7.02 -2.15 -3.64
CA PHE A 642 5.98 -1.43 -2.92
C PHE A 642 4.86 -0.98 -3.87
N ASN A 643 3.79 -1.71 -3.94
CA ASN A 643 2.75 -1.52 -4.93
C ASN A 643 3.40 -1.36 -6.34
N THR A 644 3.40 -0.17 -6.93
CA THR A 644 3.97 0.14 -8.25
C THR A 644 5.28 0.94 -8.18
N VAL A 645 6.10 0.73 -7.15
CA VAL A 645 7.41 1.40 -6.97
C VAL A 645 8.42 0.49 -6.28
N VAL A 646 9.69 0.84 -6.38
CA VAL A 646 10.83 0.09 -5.80
C VAL A 646 10.90 -1.31 -6.40
N TYR A 647 11.06 -1.37 -7.71
CA TYR A 647 11.15 -2.64 -8.43
C TYR A 647 12.56 -3.24 -8.37
N GLU A 648 12.60 -4.56 -8.19
CA GLU A 648 13.78 -5.38 -8.44
C GLU A 648 13.41 -6.49 -9.42
N GLU A 649 14.34 -6.86 -10.30
CA GLU A 649 14.14 -7.96 -11.26
C GLU A 649 14.19 -9.32 -10.54
N GLU A 650 15.01 -9.43 -9.49
CA GLU A 650 15.18 -10.64 -8.70
C GLU A 650 14.30 -10.61 -7.44
N ASP A 651 13.70 -11.75 -7.11
CA ASP A 651 13.03 -12.01 -5.83
C ASP A 651 13.82 -13.06 -5.05
N LEU A 652 14.73 -12.59 -4.21
CA LEU A 652 15.66 -13.46 -3.48
C LEU A 652 14.94 -14.40 -2.50
N TYR A 653 13.85 -13.97 -1.89
CA TYR A 653 13.15 -14.78 -0.88
C TYR A 653 12.37 -15.94 -1.50
N ARG A 654 11.94 -15.80 -2.76
CA ARG A 654 11.29 -16.87 -3.51
C ARG A 654 12.23 -17.54 -4.51
N ASN A 655 13.54 -17.19 -4.51
CA ASN A 655 14.57 -17.71 -5.41
C ASN A 655 14.22 -17.54 -6.91
N GLN A 656 13.61 -16.40 -7.27
CA GLN A 656 13.27 -16.06 -8.64
C GLN A 656 14.23 -15.01 -9.19
N THR A 657 14.66 -15.21 -10.43
CA THR A 657 15.62 -14.32 -11.13
C THR A 657 14.97 -13.49 -12.24
N ARG A 658 13.67 -13.65 -12.44
CA ARG A 658 12.89 -12.99 -13.49
C ARG A 658 11.44 -12.82 -13.05
N ARG A 659 10.71 -11.94 -13.72
CA ARG A 659 9.34 -11.59 -13.35
C ARG A 659 8.26 -12.17 -14.25
N ASP A 660 8.61 -12.61 -15.47
CA ASP A 660 7.72 -13.21 -16.47
C ASP A 660 7.51 -14.72 -16.23
N ILE A 661 7.11 -15.04 -15.00
CA ILE A 661 6.94 -16.42 -14.52
C ILE A 661 5.55 -16.65 -13.93
N VAL A 662 5.13 -17.90 -13.97
CA VAL A 662 4.01 -18.43 -13.21
C VAL A 662 4.57 -19.39 -12.16
N MET A 663 4.47 -19.04 -10.88
CA MET A 663 4.83 -19.95 -9.78
C MET A 663 3.66 -20.87 -9.50
N ILE A 664 3.90 -22.18 -9.56
CA ILE A 664 2.88 -23.22 -9.45
C ILE A 664 3.45 -24.44 -8.73
N HIS A 665 2.60 -25.11 -7.95
CA HIS A 665 3.02 -26.32 -7.23
C HIS A 665 3.39 -27.46 -8.20
N PRO A 666 4.41 -28.27 -7.91
CA PRO A 666 4.81 -29.39 -8.78
C PRO A 666 3.68 -30.37 -9.11
N ASP A 667 2.76 -30.65 -8.18
CA ASP A 667 1.60 -31.53 -8.44
C ASP A 667 0.65 -30.94 -9.48
N ASP A 668 0.44 -29.60 -9.47
CA ASP A 668 -0.37 -28.94 -10.47
C ASP A 668 0.34 -28.86 -11.83
N ILE A 669 1.69 -28.73 -11.84
CA ILE A 669 2.47 -28.84 -13.09
C ILE A 669 2.17 -30.18 -13.78
N ALA A 670 2.24 -31.28 -13.01
CA ALA A 670 1.94 -32.62 -13.52
C ALA A 670 0.47 -32.76 -13.95
N ARG A 671 -0.45 -32.28 -13.11
CA ARG A 671 -1.92 -32.33 -13.35
C ARG A 671 -2.34 -31.62 -14.64
N PHE A 672 -1.73 -30.50 -14.96
CA PHE A 672 -2.08 -29.71 -16.14
C PHE A 672 -1.17 -29.96 -17.36
N GLY A 673 -0.32 -31.01 -17.31
CA GLY A 673 0.56 -31.39 -18.43
C GLY A 673 1.59 -30.31 -18.80
N LEU A 674 1.99 -29.49 -17.82
CA LEU A 674 2.98 -28.44 -18.00
C LEU A 674 4.39 -29.02 -17.75
N ARG A 675 5.43 -28.26 -18.14
CA ARG A 675 6.83 -28.60 -17.88
C ARG A 675 7.51 -27.46 -17.13
N ALA A 676 8.17 -27.75 -16.03
CA ALA A 676 8.98 -26.76 -15.32
C ALA A 676 10.06 -26.16 -16.24
N GLY A 677 10.19 -24.83 -16.28
CA GLY A 677 11.03 -24.09 -17.21
C GLY A 677 10.46 -23.97 -18.63
N GLY A 678 9.37 -24.67 -18.96
CA GLY A 678 8.65 -24.53 -20.21
C GLY A 678 7.82 -23.25 -20.26
N LYS A 679 7.36 -22.87 -21.47
CA LYS A 679 6.45 -21.74 -21.66
C LYS A 679 5.00 -22.18 -21.50
N CYS A 680 4.19 -21.32 -20.94
CA CYS A 680 2.75 -21.52 -20.86
C CYS A 680 1.98 -20.26 -21.26
N ARG A 681 0.74 -20.50 -21.62
CA ARG A 681 -0.30 -19.50 -21.79
C ARG A 681 -1.19 -19.56 -20.56
N ILE A 682 -1.50 -18.42 -19.97
CA ILE A 682 -2.45 -18.27 -18.88
C ILE A 682 -3.58 -17.34 -19.29
N THR A 683 -4.81 -17.76 -19.02
CA THR A 683 -6.03 -17.07 -19.44
C THR A 683 -6.97 -16.90 -18.24
N SER A 684 -7.60 -15.74 -18.15
CA SER A 684 -8.69 -15.41 -17.23
C SER A 684 -9.87 -14.84 -18.00
N SER A 685 -10.94 -14.45 -17.29
CA SER A 685 -12.06 -13.71 -17.90
C SER A 685 -11.69 -12.30 -18.37
N ALA A 686 -10.59 -11.72 -17.90
CA ALA A 686 -10.12 -10.38 -18.29
C ALA A 686 -9.17 -10.38 -19.47
N GLY A 687 -8.37 -11.44 -19.65
CA GLY A 687 -7.39 -11.46 -20.72
C GLY A 687 -6.47 -12.69 -20.71
N GLU A 688 -5.43 -12.61 -21.52
CA GLU A 688 -4.48 -13.69 -21.74
C GLU A 688 -3.04 -13.16 -21.66
N MET A 689 -2.15 -13.96 -21.07
CA MET A 689 -0.71 -13.74 -21.12
C MET A 689 -0.03 -14.99 -21.73
N ARG A 690 0.83 -14.78 -22.73
CA ARG A 690 1.52 -15.85 -23.45
C ARG A 690 3.01 -15.88 -23.14
N GLY A 691 3.64 -17.04 -23.34
CA GLY A 691 5.09 -17.22 -23.20
C GLY A 691 5.60 -17.09 -21.77
N GLN A 692 4.73 -17.20 -20.77
CA GLN A 692 5.13 -17.15 -19.36
C GLN A 692 5.90 -18.42 -19.00
N ILE A 693 6.96 -18.29 -18.20
CA ILE A 693 7.77 -19.44 -17.80
C ILE A 693 7.16 -20.13 -16.57
N VAL A 694 6.96 -21.42 -16.66
CA VAL A 694 6.49 -22.25 -15.55
C VAL A 694 7.60 -22.39 -14.51
N SER A 695 7.41 -21.82 -13.32
CA SER A 695 8.34 -21.96 -12.20
C SER A 695 7.77 -22.93 -11.18
N ALA A 696 8.44 -24.10 -11.03
CA ALA A 696 8.09 -25.05 -9.99
C ALA A 696 8.38 -24.45 -8.61
N PHE A 697 7.34 -24.34 -7.78
CA PHE A 697 7.40 -23.66 -6.49
C PHE A 697 6.61 -24.43 -5.44
N ASP A 698 7.32 -25.28 -4.69
CA ASP A 698 6.77 -26.20 -3.69
C ASP A 698 6.22 -25.51 -2.41
N GLN A 699 6.49 -24.22 -2.26
CA GLN A 699 6.01 -23.43 -1.11
C GLN A 699 4.61 -22.84 -1.32
N ILE A 700 4.05 -22.92 -2.54
CA ILE A 700 2.68 -22.52 -2.82
C ILE A 700 1.72 -23.68 -2.59
N ARG A 701 0.54 -23.39 -2.06
CA ARG A 701 -0.51 -24.39 -1.91
C ARG A 701 -0.95 -24.95 -3.28
N PRO A 702 -1.16 -26.28 -3.42
CA PRO A 702 -1.80 -26.84 -4.62
C PRO A 702 -3.16 -26.20 -4.92
N GLY A 703 -3.48 -26.04 -6.20
CA GLY A 703 -4.67 -25.31 -6.68
C GLY A 703 -4.48 -23.81 -6.78
N CYS A 704 -3.33 -23.27 -6.34
CA CYS A 704 -3.01 -21.85 -6.41
C CYS A 704 -1.84 -21.58 -7.35
N VAL A 705 -1.87 -20.45 -8.05
CA VAL A 705 -0.75 -19.94 -8.84
C VAL A 705 -0.44 -18.50 -8.45
N ALA A 706 0.82 -18.10 -8.55
CA ALA A 706 1.24 -16.74 -8.23
C ALA A 706 2.01 -16.11 -9.38
N MET A 707 1.71 -14.82 -9.65
CA MET A 707 2.40 -13.99 -10.66
C MET A 707 2.68 -12.61 -10.10
N TYR A 708 3.72 -11.98 -10.64
CA TYR A 708 4.10 -10.63 -10.21
C TYR A 708 3.15 -9.56 -10.71
N TYR A 709 2.81 -8.67 -9.81
CA TYR A 709 2.10 -7.42 -10.03
C TYR A 709 3.11 -6.30 -10.35
N PRO A 710 2.83 -5.36 -11.27
CA PRO A 710 1.56 -5.14 -11.97
C PRO A 710 1.42 -5.90 -13.29
N GLU A 711 2.43 -6.63 -13.73
CA GLU A 711 2.46 -7.30 -15.03
C GLU A 711 1.26 -8.24 -15.23
N SER A 712 0.85 -8.91 -14.15
CA SER A 712 -0.31 -9.80 -14.15
C SER A 712 -1.68 -9.11 -14.19
N ASN A 713 -1.75 -7.75 -14.16
CA ASN A 713 -3.03 -7.02 -14.19
C ASN A 713 -3.82 -7.21 -15.49
N VAL A 714 -3.18 -7.71 -16.55
CA VAL A 714 -3.86 -8.16 -17.77
C VAL A 714 -4.89 -9.27 -17.46
N LEU A 715 -4.62 -10.09 -16.44
CA LEU A 715 -5.47 -11.22 -16.02
C LEU A 715 -6.45 -10.86 -14.91
N VAL A 716 -6.37 -9.67 -14.33
CA VAL A 716 -7.20 -9.27 -13.19
C VAL A 716 -8.51 -8.66 -13.69
N PRO A 717 -9.67 -9.28 -13.44
CA PRO A 717 -10.95 -8.68 -13.80
C PRO A 717 -11.21 -7.37 -13.03
N LYS A 718 -12.04 -6.51 -13.60
CA LYS A 718 -12.51 -5.26 -13.00
C LYS A 718 -13.44 -5.45 -11.80
N ALA A 719 -13.75 -6.69 -11.45
CA ALA A 719 -14.62 -7.02 -10.31
C ALA A 719 -14.06 -6.51 -8.98
N ALA A 720 -14.90 -5.90 -8.17
CA ALA A 720 -14.54 -5.27 -6.92
C ALA A 720 -15.45 -5.70 -5.76
N ASP A 721 -14.93 -5.65 -4.55
CA ASP A 721 -15.70 -5.83 -3.32
C ASP A 721 -16.89 -4.84 -3.29
N PRO A 722 -18.13 -5.31 -3.12
CA PRO A 722 -19.31 -4.47 -3.23
C PRO A 722 -19.42 -3.40 -2.14
N LEU A 723 -18.81 -3.62 -0.98
CA LEU A 723 -18.84 -2.67 0.14
C LEU A 723 -17.75 -1.61 0.02
N SER A 724 -16.53 -2.02 -0.30
CA SER A 724 -15.35 -1.14 -0.28
C SER A 724 -14.93 -0.64 -1.66
N ARG A 725 -15.45 -1.23 -2.73
CA ARG A 725 -15.04 -0.96 -4.12
C ARG A 725 -13.56 -1.27 -4.40
N THR A 726 -12.91 -2.05 -3.52
CA THR A 726 -11.55 -2.55 -3.74
C THR A 726 -11.56 -3.66 -4.78
N PRO A 727 -10.80 -3.56 -5.89
CA PRO A 727 -10.73 -4.63 -6.89
C PRO A 727 -10.14 -5.93 -6.32
N ALA A 728 -10.63 -7.05 -6.82
CA ALA A 728 -10.20 -8.37 -6.40
C ALA A 728 -8.97 -8.82 -7.19
N TYR A 729 -7.77 -8.48 -6.71
CA TYR A 729 -6.49 -8.90 -7.33
C TYR A 729 -6.09 -10.33 -6.95
N LYS A 730 -6.91 -11.04 -6.21
CA LYS A 730 -6.66 -12.39 -5.73
C LYS A 730 -7.91 -13.24 -5.91
N SER A 731 -7.73 -14.57 -5.85
CA SER A 731 -8.82 -15.52 -6.10
C SER A 731 -9.38 -15.40 -7.53
N ILE A 732 -8.49 -15.22 -8.52
CA ILE A 732 -8.86 -15.08 -9.92
C ILE A 732 -8.81 -16.46 -10.57
N ALA A 733 -9.94 -16.94 -11.08
CA ALA A 733 -9.99 -18.20 -11.82
C ALA A 733 -9.17 -18.10 -13.11
N VAL A 734 -8.23 -19.03 -13.30
CA VAL A 734 -7.35 -19.08 -14.48
C VAL A 734 -7.23 -20.50 -15.04
N THR A 735 -6.95 -20.57 -16.33
CA THR A 735 -6.55 -21.78 -17.01
C THR A 735 -5.13 -21.65 -17.54
N LEU A 736 -4.36 -22.74 -17.49
CA LEU A 736 -3.02 -22.82 -18.03
C LEU A 736 -2.94 -23.89 -19.12
N ALA A 737 -2.19 -23.58 -20.18
CA ALA A 737 -1.87 -24.53 -21.24
C ALA A 737 -0.43 -24.34 -21.70
N PRO A 738 0.27 -25.39 -22.20
CA PRO A 738 1.57 -25.24 -22.84
C PRO A 738 1.52 -24.20 -23.99
N ASP A 739 2.62 -23.45 -24.20
CA ASP A 739 2.70 -22.38 -25.22
C ASP A 739 4.06 -22.43 -25.92
N ASP A 740 4.38 -23.54 -26.54
CA ASP A 740 5.69 -23.78 -27.16
C ASP A 740 5.89 -22.99 -28.49
N ALA A 741 4.81 -22.40 -29.04
CA ALA A 741 4.82 -21.67 -30.32
C ALA A 741 5.35 -20.22 -30.22
N VAL A 742 5.56 -19.66 -29.05
CA VAL A 742 5.99 -18.25 -28.88
C VAL A 742 7.52 -18.15 -28.91
N ALA A 743 8.07 -17.49 -29.94
CA ALA A 743 9.48 -17.10 -29.95
C ALA A 743 9.82 -16.15 -28.79
N THR A 744 11.05 -16.26 -28.30
CA THR A 744 11.50 -15.32 -27.23
C THR A 744 11.81 -13.98 -27.87
N VAL A 745 10.99 -12.98 -27.65
CA VAL A 745 11.28 -11.59 -28.08
C VAL A 745 12.37 -11.04 -27.15
N ALA A 746 13.50 -10.64 -27.74
CA ALA A 746 14.56 -9.94 -26.99
C ALA A 746 14.01 -8.59 -26.52
N ARG A 747 14.04 -8.35 -25.20
CA ARG A 747 13.67 -7.04 -24.66
C ARG A 747 14.77 -6.03 -24.92
N PRO A 748 14.44 -4.75 -25.23
CA PRO A 748 15.42 -3.70 -25.33
C PRO A 748 16.23 -3.61 -24.03
N GLN A 749 17.54 -3.46 -24.14
CA GLN A 749 18.40 -3.11 -23.02
C GLN A 749 18.76 -1.61 -23.13
N PRO A 750 18.01 -0.70 -22.50
CA PRO A 750 18.37 0.71 -22.50
C PRO A 750 19.64 0.92 -21.69
N GLU A 751 20.46 1.90 -22.10
CA GLU A 751 21.50 2.43 -21.22
C GLU A 751 20.83 3.07 -20.00
N LEU A 752 20.86 2.37 -18.86
CA LEU A 752 20.40 2.93 -17.60
C LEU A 752 21.40 3.95 -17.11
N VAL A 753 20.94 5.15 -16.77
CA VAL A 753 21.78 6.18 -16.18
C VAL A 753 22.16 5.74 -14.78
N GLY A 754 23.38 5.26 -14.58
CA GLY A 754 23.92 5.02 -13.26
C GLY A 754 23.89 6.31 -12.42
N ALA A 755 23.79 6.18 -11.09
CA ALA A 755 23.92 7.34 -10.19
C ALA A 755 25.21 8.09 -10.54
N GLY A 756 25.08 9.32 -11.02
CA GLY A 756 26.23 10.14 -11.42
C GLY A 756 27.22 10.25 -10.26
N THR A 757 28.48 9.94 -10.52
CA THR A 757 29.51 10.10 -9.50
C THR A 757 29.69 11.60 -9.19
N PRO A 758 30.01 11.99 -7.94
CA PRO A 758 30.23 13.41 -7.57
C PRO A 758 31.28 14.18 -8.38
N ARG A 759 32.05 13.49 -9.23
CA ARG A 759 33.08 14.12 -10.10
C ARG A 759 32.50 14.96 -11.24
N ASP A 760 31.25 14.67 -11.67
CA ASP A 760 30.64 15.42 -12.78
C ASP A 760 30.08 16.80 -12.37
N LYS A 761 30.07 17.12 -11.06
CA LYS A 761 29.58 18.40 -10.53
C LYS A 761 30.60 19.52 -10.59
N MET A 762 31.91 19.25 -10.84
CA MET A 762 32.93 20.28 -10.88
C MET A 762 33.20 20.91 -12.27
N ASN A 763 32.69 20.33 -13.34
CA ASN A 763 32.94 20.82 -14.70
C ASN A 763 31.76 21.55 -15.38
N GLN A 764 30.70 21.88 -14.63
CA GLN A 764 29.59 22.67 -15.17
C GLN A 764 29.46 24.10 -14.62
N CYS A 765 30.45 24.55 -13.84
CA CYS A 765 30.60 25.94 -13.44
C CYS A 765 31.99 26.45 -13.91
N GLY A 766 32.09 26.69 -15.20
CA GLY A 766 33.20 27.37 -15.86
C GLY A 766 32.62 28.19 -16.98
#